data_1c4d1dc5d4e2caae3fe7dd13a4dec670
#
_entry.id   1c4d1dc5d4e2caae3fe7dd13a4dec670
#
_cell.length_a   1.000
_cell.length_b   1.000
_cell.length_c   1.000
_cell.angle_alpha   90.00
_cell.angle_beta   90.00
_cell.angle_gamma   90.00
#
_symmetry.space_group_name_H-M   'P 1'
#
loop_
_entity.id
_entity.type
_entity.pdbx_description
1 polymer ?
#
loop_
_entity_poly.entity_id
_entity_poly.type
_entity_poly.pdbx_seq_one_letter_code
_entity_poly.pdbx_strand_id
1 'polypeptide(L)'
;LRPVSSPPARLFSAAFSWRLPCRLIKTLKQRKSLYLRDNFAPMQDVSHFPRHAKPLMSYKPFWAKRFGTAPFLPMNRAEMEQLGWDSCDVVLVTGDAYVDHPSFGMSVVGRVLEAQGFRVGIIAQPDWQSAEAFKALGKPNLFWAVTAGNMDSMINRYTADRKIRSDDAYTPGAAEGKRPDRAAIVYSQRCREAYKDVPIILGGIEGSLRRIAHYDYWSDKVRRSMVVDSKCDLLLYGNAERALVEVAHRLARREPVSQITDVRGTAFVMRSSEKPSSEGWMEIDSTEVDRPGPVEAHINPYATTAEVAAEKGASCDSGDARKKGAAQAGLTAQSAEKTIKFVRNPALPSPAGGGENPQAPAQPASASQLDRSKTVIRLPSYEQIKADPVLYAHANRVLHLETNPGNARALVQAHGEGTAARDVWLNPPPIPLTTAEMDWVFDLPYARNPHPAYADEQGRHDGATKIPAWEMIRFSVNIMRGCFGGCTFCSITEHEGRIIQSRSEESIVKEVEDMRDKVQGFTGVVSDLGGPTANMYRLGCKTPEIEASCRKPSCVYPGICQNLTTNHHPLIKIYRRTRELRGIKKVLIASGLRYDLANESPEYVKELVQHHVGGYLKIAPEHTEAGPLSKMMKPTIGNYDKFKQMFEQYSAEAGKKQFLIPYFIAAHPGTSDEDMMNLALWLKRNGFRADQVQAFYPSPMATATTMYHSRINPLKGVHRDGRGETVEVIKGEKRRRLHKAFLRYHDPNNWPVLRDALKAMGRSDLIGNGKQHLIPHHQP
;
A
#
# COMPACT_ATOMS: atom_id res chain seq x y z
N LEU A 1 17.58 65.22 -19.25
CA LEU A 1 18.92 65.77 -19.11
C LEU A 1 19.94 64.63 -18.95
N ARG A 2 20.69 64.47 -20.00
CA ARG A 2 21.97 63.75 -20.23
C ARG A 2 22.32 62.44 -19.49
N PRO A 3 22.85 61.46 -20.24
CA PRO A 3 23.31 60.14 -19.74
C PRO A 3 24.79 60.19 -19.32
N VAL A 4 25.15 59.34 -18.34
CA VAL A 4 26.55 59.08 -17.94
C VAL A 4 26.94 57.67 -18.39
N SER A 5 28.06 57.63 -19.07
CA SER A 5 28.71 56.53 -19.77
C SER A 5 29.22 55.40 -18.85
N SER A 6 29.12 54.20 -19.33
CA SER A 6 29.81 52.98 -18.84
C SER A 6 31.28 52.93 -19.28
N PRO A 7 32.21 52.38 -18.49
CA PRO A 7 33.52 51.92 -18.96
C PRO A 7 33.59 50.41 -19.21
N PRO A 8 34.58 49.92 -19.99
CA PRO A 8 34.54 48.65 -20.70
C PRO A 8 35.05 47.42 -19.89
N ALA A 9 34.57 46.27 -20.30
CA ALA A 9 35.02 44.98 -19.85
C ALA A 9 36.50 44.69 -20.14
N ARG A 10 37.23 44.21 -19.13
CA ARG A 10 38.52 43.52 -19.32
C ARG A 10 38.36 42.03 -19.05
N LEU A 11 38.65 41.25 -20.06
CA LEU A 11 38.89 39.80 -20.03
C LEU A 11 40.13 39.51 -19.17
N PHE A 12 40.00 38.63 -18.22
CA PHE A 12 41.13 37.87 -17.67
C PHE A 12 40.80 36.37 -17.75
N SER A 13 41.47 35.70 -18.69
CA SER A 13 41.61 34.26 -18.73
C SER A 13 42.66 33.84 -17.71
N ALA A 14 42.29 33.03 -16.73
CA ALA A 14 43.23 32.28 -15.91
C ALA A 14 42.79 30.82 -15.85
N ALA A 15 43.46 30.00 -16.65
CA ALA A 15 43.39 28.55 -16.56
C ALA A 15 44.12 28.09 -15.30
N PHE A 16 43.39 27.58 -14.32
CA PHE A 16 43.97 26.86 -13.17
C PHE A 16 43.80 25.34 -13.39
N SER A 17 44.92 24.71 -13.74
CA SER A 17 45.03 23.23 -13.73
C SER A 17 45.30 22.76 -12.32
N TRP A 18 44.34 22.08 -11.69
CA TRP A 18 44.55 21.37 -10.45
C TRP A 18 45.06 19.96 -10.74
N ARG A 19 46.34 19.71 -10.56
CA ARG A 19 46.90 18.34 -10.38
C ARG A 19 46.82 18.00 -8.91
N LEU A 20 45.94 17.06 -8.55
CA LEU A 20 45.87 16.44 -7.22
C LEU A 20 47.06 15.48 -7.00
N PRO A 21 47.74 15.51 -5.84
CA PRO A 21 48.88 14.63 -5.57
C PRO A 21 48.44 13.17 -5.43
N CYS A 22 49.17 12.27 -6.06
CA CYS A 22 48.94 10.79 -6.09
C CYS A 22 48.90 10.08 -4.72
N ARG A 23 49.09 10.75 -3.60
CA ARG A 23 48.99 10.17 -2.25
C ARG A 23 47.58 10.02 -1.71
N LEU A 24 46.60 10.80 -2.22
CA LEU A 24 45.20 10.69 -1.74
C LEU A 24 44.43 9.48 -2.33
N ILE A 25 44.84 8.98 -3.48
CA ILE A 25 44.17 7.85 -4.16
C ILE A 25 44.48 6.52 -3.48
N LYS A 26 45.65 6.36 -2.86
CA LYS A 26 46.00 5.14 -2.10
C LYS A 26 45.25 5.04 -0.77
N THR A 27 44.98 6.15 -0.10
CA THR A 27 44.26 6.18 1.18
C THR A 27 42.75 5.92 1.01
N LEU A 28 42.14 6.30 -0.11
CA LEU A 28 40.75 5.99 -0.44
C LEU A 28 40.53 4.52 -0.84
N LYS A 29 41.52 3.88 -1.49
CA LYS A 29 41.46 2.44 -1.79
C LYS A 29 41.70 1.56 -0.55
N GLN A 30 42.50 1.97 0.39
CA GLN A 30 42.70 1.23 1.66
C GLN A 30 41.53 1.42 2.63
N ARG A 31 40.84 2.56 2.65
CA ARG A 31 39.61 2.71 3.43
C ARG A 31 38.44 1.87 2.89
N LYS A 32 38.35 1.63 1.56
CA LYS A 32 37.34 0.71 0.99
C LYS A 32 37.56 -0.76 1.35
N SER A 33 38.79 -1.16 1.69
CA SER A 33 39.12 -2.56 2.05
C SER A 33 38.96 -2.88 3.55
N LEU A 34 38.96 -1.87 4.42
CA LEU A 34 38.83 -2.04 5.87
C LEU A 34 37.37 -1.94 6.38
N TYR A 35 36.44 -1.43 5.54
CA TYR A 35 35.02 -1.35 5.90
C TYR A 35 34.20 -2.61 5.54
N LEU A 36 34.85 -3.67 5.01
CA LEU A 36 34.18 -4.88 4.55
C LEU A 36 34.31 -6.07 5.53
N ARG A 37 34.86 -5.90 6.72
CA ARG A 37 34.89 -6.95 7.73
C ARG A 37 34.48 -6.34 9.07
N ASP A 38 33.42 -6.89 9.60
CA ASP A 38 32.80 -6.80 10.91
C ASP A 38 31.53 -5.95 11.04
N ASN A 39 30.45 -6.69 11.35
CA ASN A 39 29.09 -6.27 11.73
C ASN A 39 28.06 -6.06 10.61
N PHE A 40 27.94 -7.00 9.67
CA PHE A 40 26.70 -7.15 8.94
C PHE A 40 25.72 -8.03 9.73
N ALA A 41 24.66 -7.41 10.29
CA ALA A 41 23.40 -8.14 10.39
C ALA A 41 23.09 -8.69 8.98
N PRO A 42 22.57 -9.91 8.82
CA PRO A 42 22.37 -10.49 7.50
C PRO A 42 21.58 -9.50 6.63
N MET A 43 22.20 -9.04 5.54
CA MET A 43 21.48 -8.33 4.47
C MET A 43 20.25 -9.16 4.16
N GLN A 44 19.07 -8.52 4.04
CA GLN A 44 17.91 -9.24 3.56
C GLN A 44 18.27 -9.84 2.19
N ASP A 45 18.61 -11.11 2.21
CA ASP A 45 18.90 -11.87 1.01
C ASP A 45 17.56 -12.22 0.36
N VAL A 46 17.32 -11.68 -0.82
CA VAL A 46 16.12 -11.97 -1.62
C VAL A 46 16.36 -13.13 -2.60
N SER A 47 17.53 -13.78 -2.54
CA SER A 47 17.87 -14.92 -3.40
C SER A 47 16.96 -16.13 -3.19
N HIS A 48 16.30 -16.23 -2.02
CA HIS A 48 15.34 -17.28 -1.69
C HIS A 48 13.97 -17.11 -2.36
N PHE A 49 13.70 -15.95 -3.00
CA PHE A 49 12.47 -15.80 -3.76
C PHE A 49 12.58 -16.50 -5.13
N PRO A 50 11.56 -17.29 -5.55
CA PRO A 50 11.60 -17.98 -6.82
C PRO A 50 11.61 -16.97 -7.99
N ARG A 51 12.49 -17.19 -8.95
CA ARG A 51 12.82 -16.32 -10.08
C ARG A 51 13.54 -15.05 -9.67
N HIS A 52 14.82 -15.00 -9.98
CA HIS A 52 15.72 -13.89 -9.69
C HIS A 52 15.24 -12.61 -10.36
N ALA A 53 14.78 -11.66 -9.54
CA ALA A 53 14.60 -10.30 -10.01
C ALA A 53 15.99 -9.71 -10.29
N LYS A 54 16.15 -9.15 -11.48
CA LYS A 54 17.39 -8.48 -11.86
C LYS A 54 17.60 -7.24 -10.99
N PRO A 55 18.77 -7.08 -10.33
CA PRO A 55 19.04 -5.91 -9.50
C PRO A 55 18.92 -4.61 -10.28
N LEU A 56 18.35 -3.56 -9.66
CA LEU A 56 18.15 -2.24 -10.29
C LEU A 56 19.43 -1.65 -10.90
N MET A 57 20.56 -1.79 -10.19
CA MET A 57 21.85 -1.24 -10.61
C MET A 57 22.58 -2.08 -11.66
N SER A 58 22.04 -3.24 -12.07
CA SER A 58 22.69 -4.14 -13.04
C SER A 58 22.36 -3.83 -14.49
N TYR A 59 21.43 -2.92 -14.75
CA TYR A 59 21.09 -2.51 -16.11
C TYR A 59 22.14 -1.58 -16.67
N LYS A 60 22.52 -1.77 -17.93
CA LYS A 60 23.34 -0.79 -18.65
C LYS A 60 22.48 0.46 -18.88
N PRO A 61 22.93 1.65 -18.44
CA PRO A 61 22.16 2.85 -18.66
C PRO A 61 21.81 3.08 -20.13
N PHE A 62 20.64 3.61 -20.38
CA PHE A 62 20.18 4.00 -21.70
C PHE A 62 21.07 5.12 -22.26
N TRP A 63 21.12 5.26 -23.59
CA TRP A 63 22.04 6.15 -24.28
C TRP A 63 21.92 7.63 -23.85
N ALA A 64 20.75 8.06 -23.40
CA ALA A 64 20.50 9.43 -23.00
C ALA A 64 21.13 9.81 -21.64
N LYS A 65 21.75 8.87 -20.92
CA LYS A 65 22.56 9.17 -19.71
C LYS A 65 23.62 10.25 -19.92
N ARG A 66 24.04 10.46 -21.16
CA ARG A 66 25.00 11.51 -21.55
C ARG A 66 24.53 12.94 -21.26
N PHE A 67 23.22 13.19 -21.14
CA PHE A 67 22.67 14.50 -20.80
C PHE A 67 22.82 14.88 -19.32
N GLY A 68 23.28 13.93 -18.49
CA GLY A 68 23.44 14.15 -17.04
C GLY A 68 22.14 14.00 -16.26
N THR A 69 22.08 14.69 -15.13
CA THR A 69 20.94 14.70 -14.22
C THR A 69 20.31 16.10 -14.23
N ALA A 70 19.01 16.18 -14.44
CA ALA A 70 18.27 17.44 -14.41
C ALA A 70 18.15 17.97 -12.97
N PRO A 71 18.27 19.28 -12.71
CA PRO A 71 17.97 19.87 -11.40
C PRO A 71 16.55 19.56 -10.94
N PHE A 72 15.59 19.70 -11.85
CA PHE A 72 14.22 19.20 -11.79
C PHE A 72 13.90 18.51 -13.11
N LEU A 73 13.00 17.51 -13.06
CA LEU A 73 12.48 16.93 -14.30
C LEU A 73 11.62 17.97 -15.02
N PRO A 74 11.79 18.18 -16.34
CA PRO A 74 11.13 19.28 -17.05
C PRO A 74 9.60 19.10 -17.09
N MET A 75 8.90 20.21 -16.90
CA MET A 75 7.44 20.32 -17.01
C MET A 75 6.98 21.02 -18.28
N ASN A 76 7.91 21.64 -19.04
CA ASN A 76 7.61 22.35 -20.28
C ASN A 76 8.78 22.26 -21.29
N ARG A 77 8.54 22.69 -22.52
CA ARG A 77 9.54 22.62 -23.60
C ARG A 77 10.76 23.51 -23.36
N ALA A 78 10.57 24.68 -22.77
CA ALA A 78 11.71 25.58 -22.51
C ALA A 78 12.71 24.95 -21.52
N GLU A 79 12.23 24.22 -20.54
CA GLU A 79 13.08 23.46 -19.61
C GLU A 79 13.78 22.27 -20.31
N MET A 80 13.07 21.58 -21.25
CA MET A 80 13.71 20.56 -22.08
C MET A 80 14.84 21.14 -22.95
N GLU A 81 14.62 22.30 -23.55
CA GLU A 81 15.64 23.01 -24.37
C GLU A 81 16.87 23.39 -23.55
N GLN A 82 16.66 23.86 -22.31
CA GLN A 82 17.79 24.17 -21.39
C GLN A 82 18.61 22.91 -21.05
N LEU A 83 17.97 21.72 -21.02
CA LEU A 83 18.64 20.44 -20.84
C LEU A 83 19.23 19.86 -22.13
N GLY A 84 19.04 20.55 -23.27
CA GLY A 84 19.46 20.08 -24.60
C GLY A 84 18.63 18.90 -25.12
N TRP A 85 17.37 18.76 -24.65
CA TRP A 85 16.48 17.67 -25.06
C TRP A 85 15.51 18.12 -26.15
N ASP A 86 15.47 17.35 -27.21
CA ASP A 86 14.50 17.50 -28.31
C ASP A 86 13.17 16.78 -28.03
N SER A 87 13.21 15.75 -27.20
CA SER A 87 12.07 14.90 -26.84
C SER A 87 12.28 14.22 -25.49
N CYS A 88 11.19 13.75 -24.87
CA CYS A 88 11.24 12.87 -23.71
C CYS A 88 11.13 11.40 -24.14
N ASP A 89 11.87 10.51 -23.46
CA ASP A 89 11.70 9.08 -23.63
C ASP A 89 10.45 8.58 -22.87
N VAL A 90 10.22 9.13 -21.69
CA VAL A 90 9.03 8.86 -20.86
C VAL A 90 8.42 10.20 -20.43
N VAL A 91 7.10 10.28 -20.48
CA VAL A 91 6.35 11.40 -19.88
C VAL A 91 5.47 10.86 -18.75
N LEU A 92 5.72 11.36 -17.54
CA LEU A 92 4.91 11.09 -16.36
C LEU A 92 3.68 12.01 -16.33
N VAL A 93 2.51 11.46 -16.07
CA VAL A 93 1.26 12.23 -15.87
C VAL A 93 0.75 11.96 -14.47
N THR A 94 0.52 13.01 -13.69
CA THR A 94 0.12 12.89 -12.29
C THR A 94 -0.95 13.90 -11.88
N GLY A 95 -1.81 13.51 -10.94
CA GLY A 95 -2.81 14.39 -10.32
C GLY A 95 -2.26 15.30 -9.22
N ASP A 96 -1.03 15.09 -8.75
CA ASP A 96 -0.38 15.94 -7.75
C ASP A 96 0.47 17.02 -8.42
N ALA A 97 0.67 18.14 -7.75
CA ALA A 97 1.73 19.07 -8.09
C ALA A 97 3.10 18.36 -8.00
N TYR A 98 4.03 18.71 -8.88
CA TYR A 98 5.35 18.11 -8.86
C TYR A 98 6.20 18.62 -7.70
N VAL A 99 6.47 17.74 -6.77
CA VAL A 99 7.40 17.92 -5.66
C VAL A 99 8.53 16.91 -5.80
N ASP A 100 9.74 17.36 -6.02
CA ASP A 100 10.90 16.46 -6.17
C ASP A 100 11.43 16.00 -4.83
N HIS A 101 10.73 15.01 -4.25
CA HIS A 101 10.99 14.50 -2.91
C HIS A 101 10.81 12.97 -2.86
N PRO A 102 11.64 12.22 -2.11
CA PRO A 102 11.57 10.76 -2.05
C PRO A 102 10.28 10.20 -1.41
N SER A 103 9.43 11.06 -0.82
CA SER A 103 8.09 10.67 -0.35
C SER A 103 6.99 10.89 -1.40
N PHE A 104 7.32 11.36 -2.60
CA PHE A 104 6.37 11.52 -3.70
C PHE A 104 6.65 10.48 -4.79
N GLY A 105 5.66 9.60 -5.02
CA GLY A 105 5.81 8.46 -5.92
C GLY A 105 6.24 8.83 -7.34
N MET A 106 5.73 9.94 -7.91
CA MET A 106 6.12 10.41 -9.23
C MET A 106 7.61 10.82 -9.29
N SER A 107 8.13 11.41 -8.22
CA SER A 107 9.54 11.79 -8.14
C SER A 107 10.43 10.57 -8.04
N VAL A 108 10.04 9.58 -7.24
CA VAL A 108 10.76 8.30 -7.17
C VAL A 108 10.79 7.63 -8.55
N VAL A 109 9.65 7.50 -9.22
CA VAL A 109 9.54 6.91 -10.56
C VAL A 109 10.39 7.67 -11.57
N GLY A 110 10.28 9.01 -11.58
CA GLY A 110 11.03 9.85 -12.50
C GLY A 110 12.53 9.78 -12.28
N ARG A 111 12.99 9.91 -11.04
CA ARG A 111 14.43 9.87 -10.71
C ARG A 111 15.03 8.47 -10.91
N VAL A 112 14.29 7.40 -10.66
CA VAL A 112 14.73 6.03 -10.99
C VAL A 112 14.94 5.88 -12.50
N LEU A 113 14.00 6.32 -13.32
CA LEU A 113 14.12 6.26 -14.78
C LEU A 113 15.27 7.16 -15.31
N GLU A 114 15.41 8.36 -14.78
CA GLU A 114 16.54 9.26 -15.12
C GLU A 114 17.88 8.62 -14.76
N ALA A 115 17.99 7.99 -13.59
CA ALA A 115 19.19 7.28 -13.17
C ALA A 115 19.53 6.09 -14.10
N GLN A 116 18.51 5.46 -14.70
CA GLN A 116 18.65 4.44 -15.74
C GLN A 116 19.01 5.04 -17.13
N GLY A 117 19.08 6.37 -17.24
CA GLY A 117 19.53 7.07 -18.44
C GLY A 117 18.42 7.46 -19.41
N PHE A 118 17.16 7.47 -18.99
CA PHE A 118 16.03 7.96 -19.80
C PHE A 118 15.80 9.46 -19.60
N ARG A 119 15.34 10.15 -20.64
CA ARG A 119 14.84 11.53 -20.56
C ARG A 119 13.39 11.50 -20.08
N VAL A 120 13.15 12.04 -18.91
CA VAL A 120 11.84 11.95 -18.24
C VAL A 120 11.28 13.35 -18.05
N GLY A 121 10.08 13.61 -18.59
CA GLY A 121 9.31 14.83 -18.34
C GLY A 121 8.10 14.56 -17.47
N ILE A 122 7.57 15.59 -16.82
CA ILE A 122 6.39 15.48 -15.95
C ILE A 122 5.30 16.46 -16.40
N ILE A 123 4.10 15.96 -16.61
CA ILE A 123 2.86 16.73 -16.74
C ILE A 123 2.09 16.59 -15.44
N ALA A 124 2.20 17.59 -14.58
CA ALA A 124 1.56 17.61 -13.26
C ALA A 124 0.26 18.40 -13.31
N GLN A 125 -0.81 17.82 -12.78
CA GLN A 125 -2.14 18.44 -12.71
C GLN A 125 -2.62 19.03 -14.04
N PRO A 126 -2.58 18.26 -15.17
CA PRO A 126 -3.00 18.77 -16.47
C PRO A 126 -4.47 19.20 -16.45
N ASP A 127 -4.81 20.18 -17.30
CA ASP A 127 -6.21 20.36 -17.66
C ASP A 127 -6.71 19.11 -18.38
N TRP A 128 -7.56 18.37 -17.68
CA TRP A 128 -8.07 17.08 -18.14
C TRP A 128 -9.32 17.18 -19.04
N GLN A 129 -9.83 18.38 -19.28
CA GLN A 129 -11.01 18.58 -20.12
C GLN A 129 -10.71 18.33 -21.60
N SER A 130 -9.46 18.48 -22.02
CA SER A 130 -9.00 18.18 -23.37
C SER A 130 -7.68 17.43 -23.39
N ALA A 131 -7.25 16.97 -24.59
CA ALA A 131 -5.95 16.33 -24.77
C ALA A 131 -4.78 17.32 -24.93
N GLU A 132 -5.03 18.62 -25.01
CA GLU A 132 -4.00 19.60 -25.36
C GLU A 132 -2.92 19.72 -24.28
N ALA A 133 -3.29 19.75 -23.01
CA ALA A 133 -2.32 19.79 -21.91
C ALA A 133 -1.36 18.58 -21.93
N PHE A 134 -1.83 17.44 -22.44
CA PHE A 134 -1.03 16.21 -22.55
C PHE A 134 -0.01 16.24 -23.71
N LYS A 135 -0.07 17.25 -24.58
CA LYS A 135 0.89 17.45 -25.67
C LYS A 135 2.02 18.42 -25.30
N ALA A 136 2.02 19.00 -24.10
CA ALA A 136 2.94 20.05 -23.68
C ALA A 136 4.42 19.70 -23.86
N LEU A 137 4.81 18.45 -23.58
CA LEU A 137 6.20 17.95 -23.73
C LEU A 137 6.44 17.20 -25.06
N GLY A 138 5.44 17.14 -25.93
CA GLY A 138 5.50 16.37 -27.18
C GLY A 138 5.24 14.86 -26.96
N LYS A 139 5.42 14.08 -28.03
CA LYS A 139 5.20 12.64 -28.03
C LYS A 139 6.34 11.92 -27.29
N PRO A 140 6.06 11.10 -26.27
CA PRO A 140 7.09 10.28 -25.64
C PRO A 140 7.64 9.24 -26.64
N ASN A 141 8.95 9.00 -26.59
CA ASN A 141 9.59 8.03 -27.48
C ASN A 141 9.25 6.58 -27.10
N LEU A 142 8.99 6.31 -25.81
CA LEU A 142 8.78 4.95 -25.30
C LEU A 142 7.38 4.75 -24.74
N PHE A 143 6.97 5.52 -23.72
CA PHE A 143 5.68 5.32 -23.09
C PHE A 143 5.22 6.51 -22.22
N TRP A 144 3.92 6.54 -21.96
CA TRP A 144 3.30 7.32 -20.90
C TRP A 144 3.34 6.56 -19.58
N ALA A 145 3.80 7.20 -18.52
CA ALA A 145 3.66 6.68 -17.16
C ALA A 145 2.58 7.47 -16.43
N VAL A 146 1.45 6.83 -16.12
CA VAL A 146 0.24 7.51 -15.62
C VAL A 146 -0.03 7.13 -14.17
N THR A 147 -0.34 8.12 -13.33
CA THR A 147 -0.78 7.92 -11.95
C THR A 147 -1.82 8.96 -11.54
N ALA A 148 -2.68 8.61 -10.58
CA ALA A 148 -3.59 9.59 -9.96
C ALA A 148 -2.86 10.52 -8.97
N GLY A 149 -1.65 10.19 -8.56
CA GLY A 149 -0.88 10.88 -7.53
C GLY A 149 -0.56 9.97 -6.33
N ASN A 150 -0.12 10.56 -5.24
CA ASN A 150 0.20 9.85 -3.99
C ASN A 150 -1.04 9.28 -3.28
N MET A 151 -2.22 9.83 -3.56
CA MET A 151 -3.50 9.35 -3.04
C MET A 151 -4.40 8.85 -4.17
N ASP A 152 -5.28 7.93 -3.82
CA ASP A 152 -6.45 7.60 -4.65
C ASP A 152 -7.30 8.85 -4.88
N SER A 153 -7.65 9.16 -6.14
CA SER A 153 -8.35 10.39 -6.51
C SER A 153 -9.70 10.54 -5.82
N MET A 154 -10.43 9.43 -5.64
CA MET A 154 -11.73 9.43 -4.98
C MET A 154 -11.59 9.65 -3.47
N ILE A 155 -10.59 9.03 -2.83
CA ILE A 155 -10.29 9.22 -1.41
C ILE A 155 -9.79 10.64 -1.14
N ASN A 156 -9.01 11.20 -2.06
CA ASN A 156 -8.53 12.57 -1.95
C ASN A 156 -9.66 13.59 -2.06
N ARG A 157 -10.57 13.40 -3.02
CA ARG A 157 -11.64 14.37 -3.31
C ARG A 157 -12.84 14.29 -2.37
N TYR A 158 -13.16 13.11 -1.84
CA TYR A 158 -14.38 12.90 -1.06
C TYR A 158 -14.09 12.52 0.39
N THR A 159 -14.99 12.89 1.30
CA THR A 159 -15.01 12.38 2.67
C THR A 159 -15.62 10.98 2.73
N ALA A 160 -15.51 10.32 3.90
CA ALA A 160 -16.18 9.04 4.16
C ALA A 160 -17.73 9.12 4.08
N ASP A 161 -18.30 10.32 4.15
CA ASP A 161 -19.74 10.56 3.97
C ASP A 161 -20.07 11.02 2.53
N ARG A 162 -19.17 10.79 1.57
CA ARG A 162 -19.29 11.13 0.13
C ARG A 162 -19.47 12.63 -0.15
N LYS A 163 -19.09 13.51 0.79
CA LYS A 163 -19.07 14.96 0.58
C LYS A 163 -17.75 15.37 -0.08
N ILE A 164 -17.81 16.30 -1.03
CA ILE A 164 -16.62 16.87 -1.65
C ILE A 164 -15.82 17.61 -0.57
N ARG A 165 -14.51 17.48 -0.56
CA ARG A 165 -13.59 18.25 0.27
C ARG A 165 -13.41 19.63 -0.34
N SER A 166 -13.18 20.61 0.51
CA SER A 166 -12.89 21.99 0.14
C SER A 166 -11.40 22.25 -0.14
N ASP A 167 -10.56 21.23 0.02
CA ASP A 167 -9.11 21.36 -0.10
C ASP A 167 -8.48 20.10 -0.72
N ASP A 168 -7.38 20.31 -1.47
CA ASP A 168 -6.48 19.25 -1.93
C ASP A 168 -5.07 19.53 -1.42
N ALA A 169 -4.60 18.75 -0.44
CA ALA A 169 -3.28 18.92 0.17
C ALA A 169 -2.09 18.77 -0.80
N TYR A 170 -2.30 18.19 -1.98
CA TYR A 170 -1.27 17.98 -3.01
C TYR A 170 -1.28 19.05 -4.11
N THR A 171 -2.03 20.12 -3.90
CA THR A 171 -2.15 21.24 -4.84
C THR A 171 -1.61 22.53 -4.22
N PRO A 172 -0.96 23.43 -5.00
CA PRO A 172 -0.57 24.74 -4.51
C PRO A 172 -1.77 25.52 -3.97
N GLY A 173 -1.62 26.13 -2.79
CA GLY A 173 -2.68 26.80 -2.07
C GLY A 173 -3.80 25.88 -1.58
N ALA A 174 -3.59 24.57 -1.58
CA ALA A 174 -4.63 23.57 -1.29
C ALA A 174 -5.86 23.67 -2.20
N ALA A 175 -5.73 24.22 -3.42
CA ALA A 175 -6.83 24.45 -4.33
C ALA A 175 -7.54 23.16 -4.75
N GLU A 176 -8.88 23.11 -4.56
CA GLU A 176 -9.70 21.98 -4.98
C GLU A 176 -9.93 21.93 -6.51
N GLY A 177 -10.42 20.79 -7.00
CA GLY A 177 -10.95 20.65 -8.38
C GLY A 177 -9.90 20.45 -9.47
N LYS A 178 -8.61 20.46 -9.16
CA LYS A 178 -7.54 20.21 -10.14
C LYS A 178 -7.51 18.76 -10.65
N ARG A 179 -8.00 17.82 -9.87
CA ARG A 179 -7.96 16.39 -10.14
C ARG A 179 -9.35 15.88 -10.53
N PRO A 180 -9.51 15.13 -11.64
CA PRO A 180 -10.78 14.50 -11.98
C PRO A 180 -11.09 13.31 -11.08
N ASP A 181 -12.35 12.91 -11.00
CA ASP A 181 -12.75 11.63 -10.44
C ASP A 181 -12.13 10.49 -11.23
N ARG A 182 -11.59 9.48 -10.52
CA ARG A 182 -10.90 8.34 -11.13
C ARG A 182 -9.82 8.80 -12.11
N ALA A 183 -8.95 9.65 -11.62
CA ALA A 183 -7.95 10.37 -12.42
C ALA A 183 -7.11 9.44 -13.31
N ALA A 184 -6.74 8.25 -12.83
CA ALA A 184 -5.99 7.28 -13.61
C ALA A 184 -6.72 6.88 -14.92
N ILE A 185 -8.04 6.74 -14.90
CA ILE A 185 -8.85 6.44 -16.11
C ILE A 185 -8.84 7.66 -17.05
N VAL A 186 -9.16 8.84 -16.53
CA VAL A 186 -9.26 10.06 -17.33
C VAL A 186 -7.93 10.39 -17.99
N TYR A 187 -6.85 10.37 -17.24
CA TYR A 187 -5.51 10.68 -17.77
C TYR A 187 -5.06 9.66 -18.82
N SER A 188 -5.32 8.36 -18.61
CA SER A 188 -5.00 7.34 -19.61
C SER A 188 -5.77 7.58 -20.93
N GLN A 189 -7.03 7.96 -20.84
CA GLN A 189 -7.84 8.30 -22.03
C GLN A 189 -7.29 9.53 -22.76
N ARG A 190 -6.92 10.59 -22.02
CA ARG A 190 -6.32 11.81 -22.60
C ARG A 190 -4.95 11.54 -23.24
N CYS A 191 -4.11 10.71 -22.61
CA CYS A 191 -2.85 10.26 -23.21
C CYS A 191 -3.09 9.53 -24.54
N ARG A 192 -4.09 8.66 -24.59
CA ARG A 192 -4.47 7.91 -25.80
C ARG A 192 -5.04 8.82 -26.89
N GLU A 193 -5.77 9.86 -26.52
CA GLU A 193 -6.26 10.89 -27.46
C GLU A 193 -5.11 11.75 -27.98
N ALA A 194 -4.15 12.13 -27.12
CA ALA A 194 -3.00 12.94 -27.50
C ALA A 194 -2.10 12.22 -28.52
N TYR A 195 -1.72 10.96 -28.23
CA TYR A 195 -0.87 10.15 -29.11
C TYR A 195 -1.28 8.67 -29.04
N LYS A 196 -1.99 8.24 -30.07
CA LYS A 196 -2.74 6.99 -30.14
C LYS A 196 -1.89 5.72 -30.02
N ASP A 197 -0.69 5.77 -30.52
CA ASP A 197 0.25 4.65 -30.68
C ASP A 197 1.29 4.54 -29.55
N VAL A 198 1.30 5.48 -28.60
CA VAL A 198 2.24 5.43 -27.48
C VAL A 198 1.71 4.51 -26.37
N PRO A 199 2.49 3.54 -25.92
CA PRO A 199 2.10 2.69 -24.79
C PRO A 199 1.77 3.48 -23.53
N ILE A 200 0.76 3.03 -22.79
CA ILE A 200 0.34 3.60 -21.51
C ILE A 200 0.65 2.61 -20.41
N ILE A 201 1.59 2.96 -19.55
CA ILE A 201 1.95 2.22 -18.34
C ILE A 201 1.31 2.91 -17.15
N LEU A 202 0.33 2.25 -16.55
CA LEU A 202 -0.40 2.77 -15.39
C LEU A 202 0.27 2.32 -14.10
N GLY A 203 0.36 3.20 -13.09
CA GLY A 203 0.91 2.88 -11.78
C GLY A 203 0.26 3.65 -10.65
N GLY A 204 0.87 3.58 -9.46
CA GLY A 204 0.41 4.26 -8.26
C GLY A 204 -0.71 3.53 -7.51
N ILE A 205 -1.11 4.11 -6.37
CA ILE A 205 -2.03 3.46 -5.43
C ILE A 205 -3.43 3.21 -6.03
N GLU A 206 -3.95 4.15 -6.82
CA GLU A 206 -5.28 4.03 -7.43
C GLU A 206 -5.36 2.84 -8.38
N GLY A 207 -4.34 2.65 -9.23
CA GLY A 207 -4.23 1.49 -10.10
C GLY A 207 -4.03 0.19 -9.33
N SER A 208 -3.12 0.18 -8.36
CA SER A 208 -2.82 -0.99 -7.52
C SER A 208 -4.06 -1.54 -6.82
N LEU A 209 -4.88 -0.66 -6.22
CA LEU A 209 -6.06 -1.07 -5.45
C LEU A 209 -7.27 -1.41 -6.33
N ARG A 210 -7.18 -1.24 -7.66
CA ARG A 210 -8.23 -1.54 -8.62
C ARG A 210 -7.77 -2.46 -9.75
N ARG A 211 -6.68 -3.22 -9.53
CA ARG A 211 -6.06 -4.10 -10.53
C ARG A 211 -6.93 -5.28 -10.97
N ILE A 212 -7.93 -5.65 -10.17
CA ILE A 212 -9.00 -6.60 -10.51
C ILE A 212 -10.37 -5.94 -10.33
N ALA A 213 -11.45 -6.66 -10.61
CA ALA A 213 -12.79 -6.17 -10.31
C ALA A 213 -12.94 -5.89 -8.81
N HIS A 214 -13.52 -4.75 -8.46
CA HIS A 214 -13.52 -4.21 -7.11
C HIS A 214 -14.83 -3.49 -6.79
N TYR A 215 -15.22 -3.47 -5.50
CA TYR A 215 -16.32 -2.65 -5.03
C TYR A 215 -15.93 -1.18 -4.98
N ASP A 216 -16.71 -0.35 -5.66
CA ASP A 216 -16.56 1.11 -5.66
C ASP A 216 -17.58 1.74 -4.71
N TYR A 217 -17.09 2.28 -3.61
CA TYR A 217 -17.90 2.85 -2.54
C TYR A 217 -18.79 4.01 -3.00
N TRP A 218 -18.28 4.85 -3.91
CA TRP A 218 -19.01 6.07 -4.36
C TRP A 218 -20.19 5.76 -5.25
N SER A 219 -20.05 4.79 -6.14
CA SER A 219 -21.15 4.32 -7.00
C SER A 219 -21.97 3.17 -6.38
N ASP A 220 -21.56 2.63 -5.22
CA ASP A 220 -22.16 1.47 -4.55
C ASP A 220 -22.32 0.25 -5.49
N LYS A 221 -21.30 0.00 -6.31
CA LYS A 221 -21.30 -1.06 -7.32
C LYS A 221 -19.95 -1.77 -7.40
N VAL A 222 -19.96 -3.02 -7.81
CA VAL A 222 -18.75 -3.70 -8.28
C VAL A 222 -18.40 -3.17 -9.67
N ARG A 223 -17.18 -2.67 -9.84
CA ARG A 223 -16.63 -2.16 -11.10
C ARG A 223 -15.62 -3.14 -11.68
N ARG A 224 -15.38 -3.02 -12.98
CA ARG A 224 -14.35 -3.78 -13.68
C ARG A 224 -12.94 -3.39 -13.19
N SER A 225 -11.97 -4.21 -13.52
CA SER A 225 -10.56 -3.87 -13.34
C SER A 225 -10.21 -2.51 -13.96
N MET A 226 -9.35 -1.76 -13.28
CA MET A 226 -8.79 -0.51 -13.77
C MET A 226 -8.09 -0.68 -15.13
N VAL A 227 -7.43 -1.82 -15.36
CA VAL A 227 -6.73 -2.13 -16.63
C VAL A 227 -7.72 -2.11 -17.79
N VAL A 228 -8.93 -2.65 -17.60
CA VAL A 228 -9.99 -2.68 -18.60
C VAL A 228 -10.60 -1.29 -18.81
N ASP A 229 -10.90 -0.57 -17.70
CA ASP A 229 -11.59 0.72 -17.76
C ASP A 229 -10.70 1.85 -18.30
N SER A 230 -9.39 1.85 -17.95
CA SER A 230 -8.44 2.85 -18.43
C SER A 230 -7.91 2.57 -19.84
N LYS A 231 -8.03 1.33 -20.31
CA LYS A 231 -7.41 0.85 -21.56
C LYS A 231 -5.89 1.08 -21.58
N CYS A 232 -5.23 1.02 -20.42
CA CYS A 232 -3.78 1.00 -20.37
C CYS A 232 -3.23 -0.31 -20.93
N ASP A 233 -2.01 -0.27 -21.44
CA ASP A 233 -1.37 -1.45 -22.03
C ASP A 233 -0.79 -2.36 -20.94
N LEU A 234 -0.30 -1.76 -19.84
CA LEU A 234 0.25 -2.46 -18.70
C LEU A 234 -0.02 -1.66 -17.41
N LEU A 235 -0.35 -2.35 -16.33
CA LEU A 235 -0.43 -1.76 -15.00
C LEU A 235 0.69 -2.33 -14.14
N LEU A 236 1.43 -1.44 -13.47
CA LEU A 236 2.41 -1.79 -12.45
C LEU A 236 1.79 -1.59 -11.07
N TYR A 237 1.85 -2.60 -10.20
CA TYR A 237 1.29 -2.51 -8.87
C TYR A 237 2.31 -2.81 -7.77
N GLY A 238 2.06 -2.29 -6.60
CA GLY A 238 2.97 -2.40 -5.47
C GLY A 238 4.17 -1.46 -5.57
N ASN A 239 5.26 -1.80 -4.89
CA ASN A 239 6.55 -1.12 -5.05
C ASN A 239 7.16 -1.55 -6.38
N ALA A 240 7.00 -0.72 -7.40
CA ALA A 240 7.12 -1.11 -8.79
C ALA A 240 8.48 -0.77 -9.44
N GLU A 241 9.49 -0.34 -8.67
CA GLU A 241 10.76 0.15 -9.22
C GLU A 241 11.43 -0.90 -10.13
N ARG A 242 11.45 -2.18 -9.72
CA ARG A 242 12.04 -3.26 -10.55
C ARG A 242 11.25 -3.47 -11.83
N ALA A 243 9.92 -3.57 -11.73
CA ALA A 243 9.05 -3.75 -12.89
C ALA A 243 9.17 -2.57 -13.86
N LEU A 244 9.20 -1.34 -13.33
CA LEU A 244 9.35 -0.11 -14.10
C LEU A 244 10.64 -0.10 -14.90
N VAL A 245 11.77 -0.40 -14.25
CA VAL A 245 13.09 -0.42 -14.90
C VAL A 245 13.16 -1.51 -15.97
N GLU A 246 12.65 -2.71 -15.67
CA GLU A 246 12.63 -3.81 -16.64
C GLU A 246 11.77 -3.46 -17.85
N VAL A 247 10.55 -3.00 -17.65
CA VAL A 247 9.63 -2.60 -18.74
C VAL A 247 10.25 -1.48 -19.58
N ALA A 248 10.83 -0.44 -18.96
CA ALA A 248 11.47 0.66 -19.68
C ALA A 248 12.62 0.17 -20.58
N HIS A 249 13.48 -0.70 -20.07
CA HIS A 249 14.58 -1.26 -20.86
C HIS A 249 14.12 -2.22 -21.94
N ARG A 250 13.02 -2.98 -21.75
CA ARG A 250 12.43 -3.85 -22.78
C ARG A 250 11.82 -3.03 -23.91
N LEU A 251 11.04 -1.99 -23.58
CA LEU A 251 10.50 -1.05 -24.58
C LEU A 251 11.61 -0.31 -25.32
N ALA A 252 12.70 0.09 -24.65
CA ALA A 252 13.86 0.70 -25.29
C ALA A 252 14.57 -0.23 -26.28
N ARG A 253 14.45 -1.54 -26.12
CA ARG A 253 14.89 -2.56 -27.10
C ARG A 253 13.87 -2.83 -28.19
N ARG A 254 12.78 -2.05 -28.25
CA ARG A 254 11.67 -2.17 -29.20
C ARG A 254 10.84 -3.46 -29.04
N GLU A 255 10.87 -4.09 -27.86
CA GLU A 255 9.95 -5.15 -27.54
C GLU A 255 8.52 -4.61 -27.45
N PRO A 256 7.54 -5.18 -28.17
CA PRO A 256 6.17 -4.72 -28.08
C PRO A 256 5.61 -4.87 -26.66
N VAL A 257 4.90 -3.86 -26.15
CA VAL A 257 4.32 -3.90 -24.79
C VAL A 257 3.41 -5.12 -24.59
N SER A 258 2.71 -5.55 -25.61
CA SER A 258 1.83 -6.74 -25.59
C SER A 258 2.58 -8.07 -25.35
N GLN A 259 3.90 -8.11 -25.55
CA GLN A 259 4.75 -9.27 -25.28
C GLN A 259 5.35 -9.25 -23.88
N ILE A 260 5.25 -8.12 -23.16
CA ILE A 260 5.76 -7.98 -21.79
C ILE A 260 4.72 -8.53 -20.80
N THR A 261 4.61 -9.86 -20.72
CA THR A 261 3.58 -10.56 -19.93
C THR A 261 4.12 -11.32 -18.72
N ASP A 262 5.43 -11.32 -18.50
CA ASP A 262 6.15 -12.13 -17.53
C ASP A 262 6.77 -11.35 -16.35
N VAL A 263 6.60 -10.02 -16.34
CA VAL A 263 7.17 -9.15 -15.29
C VAL A 263 6.33 -9.21 -14.03
N ARG A 264 6.95 -9.51 -12.90
CA ARG A 264 6.26 -9.53 -11.59
C ARG A 264 5.77 -8.14 -11.18
N GLY A 265 4.63 -8.11 -10.47
CA GLY A 265 4.01 -6.85 -10.07
C GLY A 265 3.29 -6.12 -11.20
N THR A 266 2.89 -6.85 -12.24
CA THR A 266 2.16 -6.28 -13.39
C THR A 266 0.80 -6.91 -13.58
N ALA A 267 -0.10 -6.16 -14.22
CA ALA A 267 -1.38 -6.65 -14.71
C ALA A 267 -1.63 -6.13 -16.12
N PHE A 268 -2.22 -6.98 -16.97
CA PHE A 268 -2.51 -6.69 -18.37
C PHE A 268 -3.79 -7.39 -18.83
N VAL A 269 -4.28 -7.02 -19.99
CA VAL A 269 -5.49 -7.61 -20.59
C VAL A 269 -5.12 -8.43 -21.82
N MET A 270 -5.68 -9.63 -21.91
CA MET A 270 -5.60 -10.48 -23.10
C MET A 270 -7.00 -10.90 -23.55
N ARG A 271 -7.15 -11.41 -24.77
CA ARG A 271 -8.36 -12.13 -25.16
C ARG A 271 -8.42 -13.43 -24.38
N SER A 272 -9.62 -13.83 -23.95
CA SER A 272 -9.78 -15.08 -23.17
C SER A 272 -9.41 -16.35 -23.97
N SER A 273 -9.30 -16.23 -25.30
CA SER A 273 -8.79 -17.28 -26.20
C SER A 273 -7.26 -17.35 -26.29
N GLU A 274 -6.56 -16.33 -25.79
CA GLU A 274 -5.11 -16.20 -25.84
C GLU A 274 -4.52 -16.54 -24.46
N LYS A 275 -3.27 -17.01 -24.45
CA LYS A 275 -2.51 -17.23 -23.20
C LYS A 275 -1.18 -16.48 -23.27
N PRO A 276 -0.65 -16.04 -22.12
CA PRO A 276 0.69 -15.45 -22.09
C PRO A 276 1.72 -16.40 -22.69
N SER A 277 2.76 -15.85 -23.31
CA SER A 277 3.84 -16.59 -23.99
C SER A 277 4.69 -17.49 -23.07
N SER A 278 4.47 -17.49 -21.76
CA SER A 278 5.13 -18.38 -20.80
C SER A 278 4.60 -19.80 -20.97
N GLU A 279 5.39 -20.64 -21.65
CA GLU A 279 5.10 -22.07 -21.77
C GLU A 279 4.95 -22.73 -20.40
N GLY A 280 3.92 -23.59 -20.27
CA GLY A 280 3.75 -24.46 -19.11
C GLY A 280 2.93 -23.92 -17.95
N TRP A 281 2.14 -22.85 -18.11
CA TRP A 281 1.17 -22.45 -17.10
C TRP A 281 0.04 -23.48 -16.93
N MET A 282 -0.17 -23.93 -15.68
CA MET A 282 -1.30 -24.76 -15.30
C MET A 282 -2.37 -23.86 -14.66
N GLU A 283 -3.54 -23.83 -15.26
CA GLU A 283 -4.67 -23.11 -14.72
C GLU A 283 -5.49 -23.99 -13.77
N ILE A 284 -5.75 -23.47 -12.57
CA ILE A 284 -6.63 -24.09 -11.56
C ILE A 284 -7.78 -23.16 -11.23
N ASP A 285 -8.93 -23.71 -10.84
CA ASP A 285 -10.06 -22.92 -10.35
C ASP A 285 -9.78 -22.42 -8.93
N SER A 286 -10.28 -21.23 -8.60
CA SER A 286 -10.12 -20.64 -7.27
C SER A 286 -10.70 -21.52 -6.14
N THR A 287 -11.71 -22.33 -6.42
CA THR A 287 -12.30 -23.27 -5.46
C THR A 287 -11.41 -24.48 -5.15
N GLU A 288 -10.39 -24.77 -5.98
CA GLU A 288 -9.39 -25.79 -5.70
C GLU A 288 -8.32 -25.27 -4.72
N VAL A 289 -8.13 -23.95 -4.67
CA VAL A 289 -7.18 -23.29 -3.76
C VAL A 289 -7.77 -23.11 -2.37
N ASP A 290 -9.00 -22.60 -2.33
CA ASP A 290 -9.71 -22.30 -1.09
C ASP A 290 -11.22 -22.42 -1.34
N ARG A 291 -11.76 -23.59 -1.08
CA ARG A 291 -13.20 -23.79 -1.19
C ARG A 291 -13.92 -22.85 -0.23
N PRO A 292 -15.04 -22.24 -0.61
CA PRO A 292 -15.84 -21.46 0.30
C PRO A 292 -16.24 -22.31 1.52
N GLY A 293 -15.40 -22.31 2.55
CA GLY A 293 -15.46 -23.17 3.74
C GLY A 293 -14.72 -22.57 4.94
N PRO A 294 -14.80 -23.19 6.17
CA PRO A 294 -14.15 -22.64 7.36
C PRO A 294 -12.64 -22.64 7.26
N VAL A 295 -12.03 -21.54 7.69
CA VAL A 295 -10.60 -21.50 8.01
C VAL A 295 -10.45 -21.96 9.45
N GLU A 296 -9.97 -23.19 9.65
CA GLU A 296 -9.61 -23.60 10.99
C GLU A 296 -8.36 -22.89 11.47
N ALA A 297 -8.37 -22.49 12.75
CA ALA A 297 -7.22 -21.93 13.39
C ALA A 297 -6.16 -23.02 13.58
N HIS A 298 -5.18 -23.02 12.71
CA HIS A 298 -3.83 -23.57 12.88
C HIS A 298 -3.63 -25.04 13.25
N ILE A 299 -3.35 -25.82 12.25
CA ILE A 299 -2.31 -26.86 12.36
C ILE A 299 -1.06 -26.39 11.63
N ASN A 300 -1.18 -25.83 10.44
CA ASN A 300 -0.08 -25.22 9.70
C ASN A 300 -0.39 -23.74 9.43
N PRO A 301 0.35 -22.77 10.01
CA PRO A 301 0.10 -21.35 9.80
C PRO A 301 0.37 -20.88 8.35
N TYR A 302 0.93 -21.73 7.51
CA TYR A 302 1.33 -21.40 6.14
C TYR A 302 0.44 -22.06 5.08
N ALA A 303 -0.46 -22.96 5.49
CA ALA A 303 -1.35 -23.68 4.59
C ALA A 303 -2.65 -22.92 4.29
N THR A 304 -3.20 -23.13 3.10
CA THR A 304 -4.58 -22.74 2.76
C THR A 304 -5.58 -23.69 3.40
N THR A 305 -6.86 -23.31 3.41
CA THR A 305 -7.96 -24.18 3.85
C THR A 305 -8.01 -25.50 3.07
N ALA A 306 -7.70 -25.47 1.77
CA ALA A 306 -7.68 -26.66 0.93
C ALA A 306 -6.51 -27.60 1.27
N GLU A 307 -5.33 -27.04 1.54
CA GLU A 307 -4.14 -27.80 1.96
C GLU A 307 -4.36 -28.43 3.35
N VAL A 308 -4.96 -27.71 4.30
CA VAL A 308 -5.32 -28.25 5.61
C VAL A 308 -6.40 -29.35 5.51
N ALA A 309 -7.38 -29.19 4.63
CA ALA A 309 -8.41 -30.21 4.41
C ALA A 309 -7.83 -31.49 3.77
N ALA A 310 -6.85 -31.35 2.87
CA ALA A 310 -6.15 -32.48 2.25
C ALA A 310 -5.31 -33.26 3.28
N GLU A 311 -4.61 -32.58 4.18
CA GLU A 311 -3.84 -33.20 5.27
C GLU A 311 -4.76 -33.97 6.25
N LYS A 312 -5.94 -33.44 6.58
CA LYS A 312 -6.92 -34.10 7.42
C LYS A 312 -7.58 -35.32 6.77
N GLY A 313 -7.82 -35.24 5.44
CA GLY A 313 -8.35 -36.37 4.65
C GLY A 313 -7.40 -37.56 4.60
N ALA A 314 -6.10 -37.32 4.65
CA ALA A 314 -5.08 -38.36 4.67
C ALA A 314 -4.90 -39.04 6.04
N SER A 315 -5.39 -38.45 7.14
CA SER A 315 -5.21 -38.96 8.49
C SER A 315 -6.44 -39.72 9.06
N CYS A 316 -7.54 -39.87 8.29
CA CYS A 316 -8.78 -40.49 8.75
C CYS A 316 -8.97 -41.93 8.29
N ASP A 317 -7.91 -42.70 8.16
CA ASP A 317 -8.01 -44.14 7.93
C ASP A 317 -7.31 -44.94 9.05
N SER A 318 -7.85 -44.84 10.26
CA SER A 318 -7.69 -45.82 11.33
C SER A 318 -8.73 -45.65 12.43
N GLY A 319 -9.79 -46.47 12.39
CA GLY A 319 -10.42 -47.02 13.61
C GLY A 319 -11.54 -46.25 14.25
N ASP A 320 -12.67 -46.72 13.98
CA ASP A 320 -13.69 -47.22 14.91
C ASP A 320 -15.07 -46.53 14.89
N ALA A 321 -16.00 -47.34 14.44
CA ALA A 321 -17.43 -47.08 14.44
C ALA A 321 -18.02 -47.24 15.85
N ARG A 322 -18.93 -46.36 16.25
CA ARG A 322 -20.21 -46.76 16.93
C ARG A 322 -21.20 -45.63 17.17
N LYS A 323 -22.28 -45.74 16.40
CA LYS A 323 -23.70 -45.78 16.81
C LYS A 323 -24.42 -44.60 17.52
N LYS A 324 -25.53 -44.27 16.84
CA LYS A 324 -26.89 -43.88 17.28
C LYS A 324 -27.20 -42.40 17.11
N GLY A 325 -28.33 -42.00 16.59
CA GLY A 325 -29.59 -42.62 16.25
C GLY A 325 -30.53 -41.60 15.58
N ALA A 326 -31.50 -42.15 14.90
CA ALA A 326 -32.46 -41.45 14.05
C ALA A 326 -33.47 -40.58 14.80
N ALA A 327 -33.94 -39.52 14.14
CA ALA A 327 -35.35 -39.17 14.14
C ALA A 327 -35.71 -38.40 12.85
N GLN A 328 -36.69 -38.95 12.13
CA GLN A 328 -37.36 -38.40 10.95
C GLN A 328 -38.21 -37.17 11.31
N ALA A 329 -38.23 -36.19 10.45
CA ALA A 329 -39.43 -35.46 10.05
C ALA A 329 -39.22 -34.86 8.67
N GLY A 330 -39.97 -35.36 7.70
CA GLY A 330 -39.99 -34.85 6.34
C GLY A 330 -40.80 -33.57 6.23
N LEU A 331 -40.33 -32.74 5.32
CA LEU A 331 -41.15 -31.77 4.62
C LEU A 331 -40.53 -31.52 3.26
N THR A 332 -41.26 -31.89 2.23
CA THR A 332 -40.98 -31.64 0.81
C THR A 332 -41.03 -30.16 0.51
N ALA A 333 -39.95 -29.64 -0.06
CA ALA A 333 -40.00 -28.47 -0.90
C ALA A 333 -38.95 -28.61 -2.02
N GLN A 334 -39.43 -28.84 -3.23
CA GLN A 334 -38.66 -28.76 -4.46
C GLN A 334 -38.22 -27.33 -4.64
N SER A 335 -36.93 -27.07 -4.49
CA SER A 335 -36.25 -25.90 -5.05
C SER A 335 -35.12 -26.40 -5.93
N ALA A 336 -35.21 -26.05 -7.20
CA ALA A 336 -34.25 -26.44 -8.23
C ALA A 336 -32.82 -26.03 -7.84
N GLU A 337 -31.99 -27.02 -7.53
CA GLU A 337 -30.54 -26.85 -7.51
C GLU A 337 -30.03 -26.43 -8.89
N LYS A 338 -29.75 -25.18 -9.07
CA LYS A 338 -28.87 -24.73 -10.15
C LYS A 338 -27.43 -25.02 -9.72
N THR A 339 -27.03 -26.27 -9.85
CA THR A 339 -25.61 -26.63 -9.85
C THR A 339 -24.98 -26.01 -11.08
N ILE A 340 -24.16 -24.99 -10.89
CA ILE A 340 -23.31 -24.44 -11.97
C ILE A 340 -22.25 -25.51 -12.26
N LYS A 341 -22.48 -26.34 -13.25
CA LYS A 341 -21.45 -27.24 -13.80
C LYS A 341 -20.52 -26.36 -14.65
N PHE A 342 -19.31 -26.14 -14.18
CA PHE A 342 -18.25 -25.63 -15.03
C PHE A 342 -17.97 -26.67 -16.13
N VAL A 343 -18.20 -26.30 -17.39
CA VAL A 343 -17.92 -27.15 -18.53
C VAL A 343 -16.40 -27.27 -18.65
N ARG A 344 -15.86 -28.45 -18.43
CA ARG A 344 -14.50 -28.78 -18.83
C ARG A 344 -14.45 -28.74 -20.34
N ASN A 345 -13.51 -28.00 -20.93
CA ASN A 345 -13.23 -28.09 -22.35
C ASN A 345 -12.81 -29.52 -22.69
N PRO A 346 -13.38 -30.14 -23.75
CA PRO A 346 -13.02 -31.48 -24.14
C PRO A 346 -11.53 -31.50 -24.58
N ALA A 347 -10.80 -32.49 -24.08
CA ALA A 347 -9.45 -32.81 -24.51
C ALA A 347 -9.42 -33.12 -26.00
N LEU A 348 -8.46 -32.57 -26.72
CA LEU A 348 -8.15 -32.95 -28.12
C LEU A 348 -7.73 -34.40 -28.17
N PRO A 349 -8.13 -35.17 -29.20
CA PRO A 349 -7.77 -36.60 -29.32
C PRO A 349 -6.29 -36.76 -29.64
N SER A 350 -5.63 -37.65 -28.90
CA SER A 350 -4.27 -38.13 -29.20
C SER A 350 -4.29 -39.17 -30.34
N PRO A 351 -3.26 -39.21 -31.20
CA PRO A 351 -3.16 -40.24 -32.23
C PRO A 351 -2.84 -41.62 -31.64
N ALA A 352 -3.48 -42.63 -32.17
CA ALA A 352 -3.34 -44.04 -31.77
C ALA A 352 -1.97 -44.60 -32.18
N GLY A 353 -1.41 -45.43 -31.34
CA GLY A 353 -0.36 -46.36 -31.72
C GLY A 353 0.51 -46.91 -30.59
N GLY A 354 0.34 -48.20 -30.21
CA GLY A 354 1.32 -48.97 -29.46
C GLY A 354 0.87 -49.39 -28.05
N GLY A 355 0.44 -50.64 -27.90
CA GLY A 355 -0.02 -51.19 -26.64
C GLY A 355 1.10 -51.48 -25.65
N GLU A 356 0.76 -51.22 -24.39
CA GLU A 356 1.28 -51.93 -23.22
C GLU A 356 0.36 -51.66 -22.03
N ASN A 357 0.14 -52.65 -21.26
CA ASN A 357 -0.56 -52.86 -19.99
C ASN A 357 -1.25 -51.65 -19.29
N PRO A 358 -2.51 -51.72 -18.86
CA PRO A 358 -3.21 -50.64 -18.19
C PRO A 358 -2.74 -50.52 -16.73
N GLN A 359 -1.81 -49.61 -16.47
CA GLN A 359 -1.65 -49.06 -15.13
C GLN A 359 -2.86 -48.15 -14.84
N ALA A 360 -3.42 -48.28 -13.63
CA ALA A 360 -4.52 -47.44 -13.18
C ALA A 360 -4.23 -45.95 -13.45
N PRO A 361 -5.25 -45.16 -13.84
CA PRO A 361 -5.04 -43.74 -14.12
C PRO A 361 -4.48 -43.06 -12.89
N ALA A 362 -3.32 -42.44 -13.03
CA ALA A 362 -2.72 -41.61 -12.00
C ALA A 362 -3.76 -40.56 -11.56
N GLN A 363 -4.10 -40.55 -10.27
CA GLN A 363 -4.97 -39.53 -9.69
C GLN A 363 -4.35 -38.15 -10.01
N PRO A 364 -5.15 -37.17 -10.43
CA PRO A 364 -4.61 -35.82 -10.70
C PRO A 364 -3.92 -35.32 -9.42
N ALA A 365 -2.68 -34.86 -9.57
CA ALA A 365 -1.91 -34.28 -8.47
C ALA A 365 -2.77 -33.25 -7.72
N SER A 366 -2.81 -33.33 -6.39
CA SER A 366 -3.54 -32.34 -5.60
C SER A 366 -2.98 -30.95 -5.82
N ALA A 367 -3.79 -29.91 -5.73
CA ALA A 367 -3.38 -28.51 -5.92
C ALA A 367 -2.17 -28.09 -5.05
N SER A 368 -1.91 -28.83 -3.96
CA SER A 368 -0.74 -28.66 -3.08
C SER A 368 0.57 -29.18 -3.67
N GLN A 369 0.51 -30.13 -4.63
CA GLN A 369 1.69 -30.73 -5.27
C GLN A 369 2.14 -30.01 -6.54
N LEU A 370 1.36 -29.02 -7.02
CA LEU A 370 1.68 -28.26 -8.23
C LEU A 370 2.74 -27.21 -7.97
N ASP A 371 3.66 -27.03 -8.94
CA ASP A 371 4.63 -25.93 -8.90
C ASP A 371 3.90 -24.58 -8.93
N ARG A 372 3.90 -23.90 -7.79
CA ARG A 372 3.20 -22.63 -7.62
C ARG A 372 3.70 -21.55 -8.58
N SER A 373 4.97 -21.61 -8.97
CA SER A 373 5.56 -20.64 -9.91
C SER A 373 5.03 -20.75 -11.33
N LYS A 374 4.43 -21.92 -11.67
CA LYS A 374 3.84 -22.23 -12.97
C LYS A 374 2.32 -22.38 -12.90
N THR A 375 1.71 -22.02 -11.78
CA THR A 375 0.26 -22.14 -11.58
C THR A 375 -0.39 -20.76 -11.66
N VAL A 376 -1.52 -20.68 -12.36
CA VAL A 376 -2.40 -19.51 -12.39
C VAL A 376 -3.77 -19.89 -11.84
N ILE A 377 -4.33 -19.03 -11.00
CA ILE A 377 -5.65 -19.24 -10.38
C ILE A 377 -6.69 -18.44 -11.14
N ARG A 378 -7.70 -19.11 -11.66
CA ARG A 378 -8.87 -18.45 -12.25
C ARG A 378 -9.84 -18.06 -11.16
N LEU A 379 -10.00 -16.74 -10.98
CA LEU A 379 -11.00 -16.14 -10.10
C LEU A 379 -12.39 -16.18 -10.74
N PRO A 380 -13.47 -16.12 -9.95
CA PRO A 380 -14.80 -15.84 -10.49
C PRO A 380 -14.80 -14.60 -11.37
N SER A 381 -15.54 -14.65 -12.49
CA SER A 381 -15.58 -13.54 -13.45
C SER A 381 -16.14 -12.26 -12.84
N TYR A 382 -15.90 -11.13 -13.50
CA TYR A 382 -16.50 -9.85 -13.10
C TYR A 382 -18.03 -9.94 -13.02
N GLU A 383 -18.67 -10.59 -13.99
CA GLU A 383 -20.11 -10.76 -14.05
C GLU A 383 -20.62 -11.59 -12.86
N GLN A 384 -19.91 -12.68 -12.53
CA GLN A 384 -20.24 -13.53 -11.38
C GLN A 384 -20.13 -12.77 -10.05
N ILE A 385 -19.01 -12.08 -9.81
CA ILE A 385 -18.82 -11.34 -8.55
C ILE A 385 -19.71 -10.10 -8.44
N LYS A 386 -20.14 -9.53 -9.55
CA LYS A 386 -21.11 -8.43 -9.58
C LYS A 386 -22.50 -8.91 -9.20
N ALA A 387 -22.88 -10.11 -9.60
CA ALA A 387 -24.18 -10.71 -9.31
C ALA A 387 -24.24 -11.35 -7.91
N ASP A 388 -23.13 -11.86 -7.40
CA ASP A 388 -23.08 -12.66 -6.17
C ASP A 388 -22.02 -12.13 -5.18
N PRO A 389 -22.47 -11.47 -4.08
CA PRO A 389 -21.55 -10.97 -3.04
C PRO A 389 -20.72 -12.07 -2.36
N VAL A 390 -21.18 -13.34 -2.34
CA VAL A 390 -20.41 -14.46 -1.79
C VAL A 390 -19.19 -14.75 -2.67
N LEU A 391 -19.37 -14.76 -4.00
CA LEU A 391 -18.26 -14.92 -4.93
C LEU A 391 -17.31 -13.72 -4.91
N TYR A 392 -17.81 -12.51 -4.67
CA TYR A 392 -16.97 -11.34 -4.43
C TYR A 392 -16.07 -11.54 -3.19
N ALA A 393 -16.66 -12.01 -2.08
CA ALA A 393 -15.92 -12.28 -0.85
C ALA A 393 -14.87 -13.39 -1.07
N HIS A 394 -15.22 -14.45 -1.80
CA HIS A 394 -14.31 -15.53 -2.15
C HIS A 394 -13.12 -15.03 -3.02
N ALA A 395 -13.39 -14.31 -4.10
CA ALA A 395 -12.36 -13.77 -4.96
C ALA A 395 -11.39 -12.87 -4.20
N ASN A 396 -11.90 -12.00 -3.30
CA ASN A 396 -11.09 -11.14 -2.46
C ASN A 396 -10.22 -11.96 -1.48
N ARG A 397 -10.79 -13.01 -0.87
CA ARG A 397 -10.04 -13.91 0.01
C ARG A 397 -8.88 -14.59 -0.74
N VAL A 398 -9.12 -15.16 -1.92
CA VAL A 398 -8.08 -15.80 -2.73
C VAL A 398 -6.97 -14.78 -3.08
N LEU A 399 -7.34 -13.56 -3.48
CA LEU A 399 -6.38 -12.51 -3.73
C LEU A 399 -5.46 -12.24 -2.52
N HIS A 400 -6.03 -12.18 -1.29
CA HIS A 400 -5.26 -11.94 -0.08
C HIS A 400 -4.36 -13.12 0.33
N LEU A 401 -4.71 -14.33 -0.08
CA LEU A 401 -3.85 -15.52 0.09
C LEU A 401 -2.66 -15.53 -0.85
N GLU A 402 -2.72 -14.82 -1.98
CA GLU A 402 -1.67 -14.76 -3.01
C GLU A 402 -0.92 -13.41 -2.98
N THR A 403 -0.58 -12.90 -1.79
CA THR A 403 0.11 -11.62 -1.59
C THR A 403 1.58 -11.76 -1.23
N ASN A 404 2.05 -12.96 -0.86
CA ASN A 404 3.47 -13.16 -0.54
C ASN A 404 4.29 -13.40 -1.82
N PRO A 405 5.27 -12.55 -2.14
CA PRO A 405 6.09 -12.72 -3.34
C PRO A 405 6.88 -14.04 -3.37
N GLY A 406 7.12 -14.68 -2.23
CA GLY A 406 7.82 -15.96 -2.14
C GLY A 406 7.02 -17.15 -2.65
N ASN A 407 5.69 -17.10 -2.55
CA ASN A 407 4.83 -18.24 -2.91
C ASN A 407 3.54 -17.88 -3.64
N ALA A 408 3.28 -16.62 -3.92
CA ALA A 408 2.08 -16.20 -4.65
C ALA A 408 2.04 -16.78 -6.06
N ARG A 409 0.86 -17.22 -6.47
CA ARG A 409 0.53 -17.62 -7.85
C ARG A 409 0.06 -16.40 -8.64
N ALA A 410 0.12 -16.50 -9.97
CA ALA A 410 -0.58 -15.58 -10.83
C ALA A 410 -2.10 -15.77 -10.70
N LEU A 411 -2.85 -14.69 -10.95
CA LEU A 411 -4.31 -14.71 -10.93
C LEU A 411 -4.86 -14.29 -12.30
N VAL A 412 -6.01 -14.82 -12.68
CA VAL A 412 -6.71 -14.40 -13.89
C VAL A 412 -8.18 -14.22 -13.61
N GLN A 413 -8.78 -13.13 -14.12
CA GLN A 413 -10.18 -12.81 -13.97
C GLN A 413 -10.81 -12.42 -15.31
N ALA A 414 -11.85 -13.14 -15.73
CA ALA A 414 -12.57 -12.82 -16.95
C ALA A 414 -13.48 -11.59 -16.78
N HIS A 415 -13.57 -10.77 -17.84
CA HIS A 415 -14.43 -9.60 -17.95
C HIS A 415 -15.14 -9.64 -19.31
N GLY A 416 -16.47 -9.55 -19.31
CA GLY A 416 -17.30 -9.71 -20.50
C GLY A 416 -17.60 -11.19 -20.79
N GLU A 417 -18.42 -11.41 -21.81
CA GLU A 417 -18.93 -12.74 -22.19
C GLU A 417 -18.69 -13.02 -23.68
N GLY A 418 -18.68 -14.30 -24.04
CA GLY A 418 -18.52 -14.75 -25.42
C GLY A 418 -17.21 -14.30 -26.06
N THR A 419 -17.23 -13.94 -27.34
CA THR A 419 -16.04 -13.49 -28.10
C THR A 419 -15.50 -12.13 -27.65
N ALA A 420 -16.28 -11.35 -26.91
CA ALA A 420 -15.87 -10.08 -26.33
C ALA A 420 -15.15 -10.25 -24.97
N ALA A 421 -15.11 -11.46 -24.42
CA ALA A 421 -14.46 -11.75 -23.15
C ALA A 421 -12.97 -11.39 -23.19
N ARG A 422 -12.51 -10.76 -22.11
CA ARG A 422 -11.12 -10.38 -21.89
C ARG A 422 -10.70 -10.90 -20.53
N ASP A 423 -9.54 -11.50 -20.47
CA ASP A 423 -8.90 -11.94 -19.23
C ASP A 423 -7.96 -10.85 -18.72
N VAL A 424 -8.18 -10.42 -17.51
CA VAL A 424 -7.21 -9.63 -16.75
C VAL A 424 -6.25 -10.60 -16.07
N TRP A 425 -5.01 -10.58 -16.48
CA TRP A 425 -3.91 -11.34 -15.90
C TRP A 425 -3.19 -10.51 -14.86
N LEU A 426 -2.93 -11.10 -13.72
CA LEU A 426 -2.21 -10.50 -12.62
C LEU A 426 -1.01 -11.37 -12.29
N ASN A 427 0.17 -10.91 -12.65
CA ASN A 427 1.41 -11.59 -12.28
C ASN A 427 1.61 -11.58 -10.76
N PRO A 428 2.40 -12.51 -10.19
CA PRO A 428 2.71 -12.49 -8.77
C PRO A 428 3.28 -11.15 -8.29
N PRO A 429 3.13 -10.80 -7.00
CA PRO A 429 3.62 -9.54 -6.45
C PRO A 429 5.11 -9.28 -6.75
N PRO A 430 5.54 -8.00 -6.79
CA PRO A 430 6.93 -7.64 -6.99
C PRO A 430 7.80 -8.20 -5.86
N ILE A 431 9.02 -8.63 -6.19
CA ILE A 431 10.01 -9.01 -5.20
C ILE A 431 10.47 -7.75 -4.46
N PRO A 432 10.52 -7.74 -3.13
CA PRO A 432 10.97 -6.61 -2.34
C PRO A 432 12.36 -6.12 -2.75
N LEU A 433 12.61 -4.82 -2.65
CA LEU A 433 13.94 -4.27 -2.84
C LEU A 433 14.86 -4.71 -1.70
N THR A 434 16.09 -5.04 -2.04
CA THR A 434 17.16 -5.23 -1.06
C THR A 434 17.50 -3.92 -0.37
N THR A 435 18.18 -3.97 0.81
CA THR A 435 18.68 -2.76 1.47
C THR A 435 19.55 -1.92 0.53
N ALA A 436 20.42 -2.53 -0.26
CA ALA A 436 21.26 -1.81 -1.22
C ALA A 436 20.46 -1.08 -2.30
N GLU A 437 19.38 -1.69 -2.78
CA GLU A 437 18.49 -1.05 -3.76
C GLU A 437 17.61 0.03 -3.13
N MET A 438 17.13 -0.20 -1.90
CA MET A 438 16.44 0.84 -1.13
C MET A 438 17.37 2.05 -0.95
N ASP A 439 18.60 1.85 -0.52
CA ASP A 439 19.59 2.90 -0.36
C ASP A 439 19.82 3.64 -1.69
N TRP A 440 20.00 2.89 -2.79
CA TRP A 440 20.17 3.48 -4.11
C TRP A 440 18.99 4.36 -4.53
N VAL A 441 17.74 3.90 -4.30
CA VAL A 441 16.53 4.68 -4.64
C VAL A 441 16.45 5.97 -3.82
N PHE A 442 16.75 5.91 -2.51
CA PHE A 442 16.67 7.08 -1.64
C PHE A 442 17.88 8.02 -1.75
N ASP A 443 19.01 7.55 -2.26
CA ASP A 443 20.22 8.35 -2.52
C ASP A 443 20.20 9.07 -3.87
N LEU A 444 19.13 8.90 -4.68
CA LEU A 444 18.96 9.65 -5.92
C LEU A 444 18.90 11.17 -5.66
N PRO A 445 19.26 12.00 -6.63
CA PRO A 445 19.44 13.44 -6.42
C PRO A 445 18.11 14.21 -6.37
N TYR A 446 17.32 13.98 -5.33
CA TYR A 446 16.10 14.74 -5.09
C TYR A 446 16.42 16.16 -4.64
N ALA A 447 15.75 17.16 -5.24
CA ALA A 447 15.84 18.56 -4.81
C ALA A 447 15.16 18.81 -3.44
N ARG A 448 14.29 17.93 -2.98
CA ARG A 448 13.44 18.00 -1.78
C ARG A 448 12.53 19.24 -1.71
N ASN A 449 12.26 19.82 -2.86
CA ASN A 449 11.45 21.03 -3.02
C ASN A 449 10.35 20.82 -4.08
N PRO A 450 9.26 21.62 -4.02
CA PRO A 450 8.36 21.77 -5.16
C PRO A 450 9.11 22.33 -6.37
N HIS A 451 8.59 22.02 -7.56
CA HIS A 451 9.13 22.58 -8.79
C HIS A 451 9.05 24.12 -8.79
N PRO A 452 10.09 24.84 -9.30
CA PRO A 452 10.13 26.31 -9.30
C PRO A 452 8.91 26.99 -9.95
N ALA A 453 8.26 26.33 -10.90
CA ALA A 453 7.03 26.86 -11.54
C ALA A 453 5.85 27.10 -10.56
N TYR A 454 5.92 26.60 -9.35
CA TYR A 454 4.92 26.86 -8.30
C TYR A 454 5.35 27.96 -7.31
N ALA A 455 6.56 28.49 -7.42
CA ALA A 455 7.04 29.53 -6.52
C ALA A 455 6.33 30.88 -6.77
N ASP A 456 6.29 31.72 -5.73
CA ASP A 456 5.90 33.12 -5.89
C ASP A 456 6.99 33.94 -6.63
N GLU A 457 6.72 35.21 -6.86
CA GLU A 457 7.67 36.12 -7.54
C GLU A 457 9.02 36.25 -6.80
N GLN A 458 9.07 35.91 -5.53
CA GLN A 458 10.27 35.90 -4.70
C GLN A 458 10.92 34.51 -4.62
N GLY A 459 10.45 33.54 -5.38
CA GLY A 459 10.97 32.16 -5.40
C GLY A 459 10.59 31.33 -4.17
N ARG A 460 9.52 31.69 -3.42
CA ARG A 460 9.09 30.99 -2.22
C ARG A 460 7.85 30.12 -2.47
N HIS A 461 7.67 29.11 -1.64
CA HIS A 461 6.53 28.21 -1.65
C HIS A 461 5.68 28.40 -0.38
N ASP A 462 5.17 29.63 -0.17
CA ASP A 462 4.33 29.97 0.99
C ASP A 462 3.00 30.61 0.56
N GLY A 463 2.09 30.86 1.52
CA GLY A 463 0.80 31.47 1.20
C GLY A 463 0.02 30.70 0.15
N ALA A 464 -0.33 31.34 -0.97
CA ALA A 464 -1.10 30.78 -2.08
C ALA A 464 -0.33 29.75 -2.90
N THR A 465 0.99 29.69 -2.77
CA THR A 465 1.86 28.72 -3.49
C THR A 465 2.24 27.51 -2.64
N LYS A 466 1.88 27.54 -1.34
CA LYS A 466 2.16 26.49 -0.39
C LYS A 466 1.47 25.16 -0.79
N ILE A 467 2.23 24.06 -0.78
CA ILE A 467 1.70 22.70 -0.97
C ILE A 467 1.67 22.00 0.40
N PRO A 468 0.48 21.84 1.03
CA PRO A 468 0.40 21.33 2.41
C PRO A 468 1.04 19.95 2.62
N ALA A 469 0.91 19.05 1.65
CA ALA A 469 1.53 17.72 1.72
C ALA A 469 3.06 17.81 1.78
N TRP A 470 3.68 18.69 1.01
CA TRP A 470 5.13 18.91 1.09
C TRP A 470 5.55 19.52 2.41
N GLU A 471 4.88 20.54 2.89
CA GLU A 471 5.18 21.17 4.17
C GLU A 471 5.20 20.17 5.35
N MET A 472 4.27 19.23 5.31
CA MET A 472 4.17 18.20 6.34
C MET A 472 5.37 17.26 6.36
N ILE A 473 5.96 16.96 5.19
CA ILE A 473 6.98 15.91 5.08
C ILE A 473 8.37 16.42 4.70
N ARG A 474 8.56 17.69 4.41
CA ARG A 474 9.81 18.24 3.85
C ARG A 474 11.05 17.90 4.69
N PHE A 475 10.89 17.74 6.00
CA PHE A 475 11.94 17.37 6.95
C PHE A 475 11.72 15.98 7.56
N SER A 476 11.00 15.13 6.89
CA SER A 476 10.86 13.74 7.26
C SER A 476 11.84 12.85 6.47
N VAL A 477 12.19 11.71 7.07
CA VAL A 477 13.03 10.68 6.45
C VAL A 477 12.31 9.33 6.55
N ASN A 478 12.07 8.72 5.40
CA ASN A 478 11.50 7.40 5.32
C ASN A 478 12.60 6.33 5.46
N ILE A 479 12.53 5.52 6.51
CA ILE A 479 13.56 4.52 6.82
C ILE A 479 13.21 3.12 6.33
N MET A 480 11.95 2.87 6.00
CA MET A 480 11.45 1.56 5.57
C MET A 480 10.14 1.65 4.80
N ARG A 481 9.80 0.61 4.06
CA ARG A 481 8.50 0.38 3.40
C ARG A 481 7.93 -0.97 3.82
N GLY A 482 6.62 -1.17 3.58
CA GLY A 482 5.89 -2.38 3.93
C GLY A 482 5.29 -2.34 5.33
N CYS A 483 4.30 -3.22 5.58
CA CYS A 483 3.66 -3.38 6.88
C CYS A 483 3.07 -4.78 7.03
N PHE A 484 3.54 -5.55 8.01
CA PHE A 484 2.99 -6.87 8.31
C PHE A 484 1.82 -6.85 9.32
N GLY A 485 1.27 -5.68 9.61
CA GLY A 485 0.13 -5.52 10.52
C GLY A 485 -1.15 -6.21 10.06
N GLY A 486 -1.43 -6.16 8.76
CA GLY A 486 -2.58 -6.84 8.16
C GLY A 486 -3.94 -6.28 8.56
N CYS A 487 -4.03 -5.04 9.06
CA CYS A 487 -5.28 -4.41 9.44
C CYS A 487 -6.25 -4.38 8.27
N THR A 488 -7.46 -4.91 8.45
CA THR A 488 -8.43 -5.17 7.36
C THR A 488 -8.93 -3.93 6.63
N PHE A 489 -8.88 -2.78 7.28
CA PHE A 489 -9.30 -1.49 6.73
C PHE A 489 -8.18 -0.74 5.99
N CYS A 490 -6.93 -1.22 6.08
CA CYS A 490 -5.75 -0.51 5.60
C CYS A 490 -5.27 -1.05 4.26
N SER A 491 -5.02 -0.16 3.31
CA SER A 491 -4.55 -0.53 1.97
C SER A 491 -3.02 -0.56 1.83
N ILE A 492 -2.27 -0.22 2.86
CA ILE A 492 -0.79 -0.19 2.81
C ILE A 492 -0.25 -1.58 2.47
N THR A 493 -0.74 -2.62 3.15
CA THR A 493 -0.33 -4.01 2.89
C THR A 493 -0.58 -4.43 1.44
N GLU A 494 -1.70 -3.96 0.85
CA GLU A 494 -2.10 -4.31 -0.52
C GLU A 494 -1.32 -3.54 -1.59
N HIS A 495 -0.71 -2.42 -1.21
CA HIS A 495 0.10 -1.59 -2.09
C HIS A 495 1.60 -1.82 -1.86
N GLU A 496 2.10 -1.64 -0.64
CA GLU A 496 3.54 -1.75 -0.34
C GLU A 496 4.00 -3.18 -0.03
N GLY A 497 3.05 -4.08 0.28
CA GLY A 497 3.33 -5.45 0.69
C GLY A 497 3.57 -5.62 2.18
N ARG A 498 3.71 -6.89 2.61
CA ARG A 498 3.89 -7.27 4.02
C ARG A 498 5.34 -7.44 4.44
N ILE A 499 6.27 -7.58 3.51
CA ILE A 499 7.69 -7.74 3.80
C ILE A 499 8.30 -6.36 3.98
N ILE A 500 8.97 -6.19 5.11
CA ILE A 500 9.61 -4.91 5.43
C ILE A 500 10.89 -4.75 4.60
N GLN A 501 10.97 -3.64 3.88
CA GLN A 501 12.13 -3.22 3.11
C GLN A 501 12.80 -2.06 3.84
N SER A 502 13.95 -2.32 4.46
CA SER A 502 14.64 -1.33 5.30
C SER A 502 15.87 -0.77 4.62
N ARG A 503 16.11 0.52 4.82
CA ARG A 503 17.35 1.20 4.43
C ARG A 503 18.49 0.87 5.40
N SER A 504 19.72 1.10 4.97
CA SER A 504 20.90 1.06 5.84
C SER A 504 20.93 2.29 6.76
N GLU A 505 21.65 2.16 7.87
CA GLU A 505 21.89 3.28 8.78
C GLU A 505 22.66 4.40 8.09
N GLU A 506 23.61 4.04 7.23
CA GLU A 506 24.46 4.97 6.46
C GLU A 506 23.65 5.82 5.51
N SER A 507 22.72 5.22 4.76
CA SER A 507 21.83 5.94 3.83
C SER A 507 20.91 6.90 4.60
N ILE A 508 20.35 6.47 5.74
CA ILE A 508 19.48 7.31 6.57
C ILE A 508 20.25 8.51 7.14
N VAL A 509 21.43 8.26 7.72
CA VAL A 509 22.29 9.33 8.27
C VAL A 509 22.70 10.30 7.21
N LYS A 510 23.14 9.82 6.03
CA LYS A 510 23.51 10.66 4.90
C LYS A 510 22.36 11.58 4.47
N GLU A 511 21.12 11.04 4.39
CA GLU A 511 19.96 11.87 4.02
C GLU A 511 19.68 12.97 5.06
N VAL A 512 19.84 12.67 6.36
CA VAL A 512 19.69 13.69 7.42
C VAL A 512 20.79 14.76 7.32
N GLU A 513 22.03 14.37 7.01
CA GLU A 513 23.14 15.32 6.79
C GLU A 513 22.91 16.16 5.54
N ASP A 514 22.52 15.55 4.43
CA ASP A 514 22.16 16.26 3.19
C ASP A 514 20.98 17.22 3.41
N MET A 515 19.98 16.84 4.18
CA MET A 515 18.86 17.71 4.54
C MET A 515 19.34 18.89 5.40
N ARG A 516 20.20 18.67 6.39
CA ARG A 516 20.79 19.72 7.24
C ARG A 516 21.58 20.72 6.41
N ASP A 517 22.38 20.24 5.46
CA ASP A 517 23.37 21.04 4.75
C ASP A 517 22.83 21.70 3.48
N LYS A 518 21.77 21.12 2.86
CA LYS A 518 21.30 21.53 1.53
C LYS A 518 19.85 22.03 1.50
N VAL A 519 19.00 21.65 2.47
CA VAL A 519 17.57 22.02 2.43
C VAL A 519 17.34 23.33 3.15
N GLN A 520 16.91 24.34 2.39
CA GLN A 520 16.63 25.66 2.94
C GLN A 520 15.53 25.62 4.01
N GLY A 521 15.72 26.39 5.08
CA GLY A 521 14.76 26.49 6.18
C GLY A 521 14.80 25.31 7.17
N PHE A 522 15.76 24.41 7.06
CA PHE A 522 15.95 23.35 8.07
C PHE A 522 16.46 23.95 9.40
N THR A 523 15.73 23.68 10.47
CA THR A 523 16.00 24.28 11.80
C THR A 523 16.75 23.35 12.76
N GLY A 524 17.22 22.21 12.27
CA GLY A 524 17.82 21.14 13.07
C GLY A 524 16.79 20.16 13.67
N VAL A 525 15.53 20.24 13.23
CA VAL A 525 14.46 19.33 13.68
C VAL A 525 14.06 18.39 12.54
N VAL A 526 14.33 17.10 12.70
CA VAL A 526 13.77 16.04 11.86
C VAL A 526 12.33 15.83 12.31
N SER A 527 11.36 16.08 11.42
CA SER A 527 9.93 16.07 11.78
C SER A 527 9.38 14.65 11.95
N ASP A 528 9.96 13.68 11.24
CA ASP A 528 9.66 12.26 11.39
C ASP A 528 10.83 11.41 10.87
N LEU A 529 11.28 10.45 11.66
CA LEU A 529 12.21 9.40 11.26
C LEU A 529 11.47 8.07 11.33
N GLY A 530 10.71 7.73 10.28
CA GLY A 530 9.73 6.66 10.35
C GLY A 530 9.39 6.02 9.00
N GLY A 531 8.17 5.51 8.91
CA GLY A 531 7.65 4.81 7.74
C GLY A 531 6.17 4.47 7.93
N PRO A 532 5.59 3.55 7.16
CA PRO A 532 4.18 3.16 7.28
C PRO A 532 3.78 2.72 8.69
N THR A 533 4.73 2.14 9.42
CA THR A 533 4.63 1.82 10.86
C THR A 533 6.01 1.99 11.49
N ALA A 534 6.17 3.02 12.34
CA ALA A 534 7.48 3.49 12.80
C ALA A 534 8.37 2.38 13.41
N ASN A 535 7.78 1.44 14.16
CA ASN A 535 8.51 0.41 14.87
C ASN A 535 8.55 -0.96 14.18
N MET A 536 8.56 -0.97 12.84
CA MET A 536 8.78 -2.20 12.05
C MET A 536 10.16 -2.22 11.35
N TYR A 537 10.96 -1.18 11.51
CA TYR A 537 12.30 -1.11 10.91
C TYR A 537 13.15 -2.33 11.30
N ARG A 538 13.68 -3.02 10.28
CA ARG A 538 14.50 -4.22 10.43
C ARG A 538 13.81 -5.41 11.14
N LEU A 539 12.48 -5.39 11.26
CA LEU A 539 11.74 -6.55 11.75
C LEU A 539 11.29 -7.43 10.57
N GLY A 540 11.31 -8.73 10.78
CA GLY A 540 10.92 -9.72 9.76
C GLY A 540 10.84 -11.13 10.35
N CYS A 541 10.66 -12.13 9.50
CA CYS A 541 10.71 -13.52 9.92
C CYS A 541 12.12 -13.92 10.38
N LYS A 542 12.20 -14.91 11.27
CA LYS A 542 13.47 -15.44 11.80
C LYS A 542 14.35 -16.08 10.72
N THR A 543 13.73 -16.65 9.69
CA THR A 543 14.47 -17.20 8.55
C THR A 543 13.79 -16.82 7.22
N PRO A 544 14.58 -16.71 6.14
CA PRO A 544 14.06 -16.43 4.79
C PRO A 544 13.09 -17.49 4.28
N GLU A 545 13.30 -18.77 4.61
CA GLU A 545 12.46 -19.88 4.16
C GLU A 545 11.05 -19.77 4.76
N ILE A 546 10.96 -19.43 6.06
CA ILE A 546 9.71 -19.16 6.73
C ILE A 546 9.00 -17.96 6.08
N GLU A 547 9.74 -16.89 5.78
CA GLU A 547 9.19 -15.71 5.13
C GLU A 547 8.64 -16.06 3.74
N ALA A 548 9.41 -16.77 2.92
CA ALA A 548 9.03 -17.14 1.56
C ALA A 548 7.81 -18.09 1.50
N SER A 549 7.66 -18.98 2.49
CA SER A 549 6.55 -19.93 2.53
C SER A 549 5.28 -19.41 3.22
N CYS A 550 5.38 -18.31 3.98
CA CYS A 550 4.29 -17.80 4.82
C CYS A 550 3.08 -17.29 4.03
N ARG A 551 1.87 -17.70 4.46
CA ARG A 551 0.59 -17.25 3.90
C ARG A 551 -0.32 -16.55 4.92
N LYS A 552 0.17 -16.27 6.13
CA LYS A 552 -0.59 -15.54 7.16
C LYS A 552 -0.91 -14.11 6.70
N PRO A 553 -2.12 -13.62 6.90
CA PRO A 553 -2.49 -12.25 6.57
C PRO A 553 -1.87 -11.20 7.52
N SER A 554 -1.45 -11.61 8.73
CA SER A 554 -0.84 -10.74 9.74
C SER A 554 0.22 -11.48 10.55
N CYS A 555 1.30 -10.78 10.91
CA CYS A 555 2.32 -11.30 11.83
C CYS A 555 2.05 -10.92 13.30
N VAL A 556 1.02 -10.10 13.57
CA VAL A 556 0.73 -9.55 14.90
C VAL A 556 -0.73 -9.75 15.33
N TYR A 557 -1.50 -10.53 14.59
CA TYR A 557 -2.88 -10.89 14.94
C TYR A 557 -3.13 -12.39 14.68
N PRO A 558 -3.85 -13.10 15.59
CA PRO A 558 -4.45 -12.65 16.87
C PRO A 558 -3.43 -12.35 17.97
N GLY A 559 -2.20 -12.76 17.82
CA GLY A 559 -1.05 -12.47 18.65
C GLY A 559 0.21 -12.33 17.80
N ILE A 560 1.32 -11.94 18.42
CA ILE A 560 2.61 -11.82 17.75
C ILE A 560 3.07 -13.22 17.32
N CYS A 561 3.43 -13.36 16.05
CA CYS A 561 3.89 -14.60 15.48
C CYS A 561 5.20 -15.06 16.14
N GLN A 562 5.28 -16.32 16.53
CA GLN A 562 6.50 -16.89 17.14
C GLN A 562 7.73 -16.83 16.21
N ASN A 563 7.48 -16.78 14.89
CA ASN A 563 8.55 -16.68 13.89
C ASN A 563 8.94 -15.23 13.57
N LEU A 564 8.28 -14.23 14.17
CA LEU A 564 8.63 -12.82 14.01
C LEU A 564 9.77 -12.44 14.96
N THR A 565 10.75 -11.71 14.47
CA THR A 565 11.71 -11.01 15.33
C THR A 565 11.05 -9.76 15.92
N THR A 566 11.27 -9.51 17.22
CA THR A 566 10.71 -8.33 17.91
C THR A 566 11.79 -7.42 18.48
N ASN A 567 13.04 -7.58 18.00
CA ASN A 567 14.19 -6.84 18.49
C ASN A 567 14.24 -5.43 17.90
N HIS A 568 13.93 -4.41 18.69
CA HIS A 568 13.98 -3.00 18.28
C HIS A 568 15.39 -2.35 18.43
N HIS A 569 16.42 -3.10 18.79
CA HIS A 569 17.77 -2.56 18.97
C HIS A 569 18.32 -1.81 17.75
N PRO A 570 18.13 -2.31 16.49
CA PRO A 570 18.53 -1.56 15.29
C PRO A 570 17.81 -0.21 15.15
N LEU A 571 16.55 -0.14 15.55
CA LEU A 571 15.76 1.09 15.50
C LEU A 571 16.24 2.09 16.57
N ILE A 572 16.48 1.63 17.79
CA ILE A 572 17.05 2.45 18.88
C ILE A 572 18.40 3.01 18.45
N LYS A 573 19.25 2.18 17.86
CA LYS A 573 20.58 2.57 17.39
C LYS A 573 20.54 3.69 16.37
N ILE A 574 19.68 3.59 15.35
CA ILE A 574 19.56 4.64 14.32
C ILE A 574 18.96 5.94 14.91
N TYR A 575 18.05 5.85 15.87
CA TYR A 575 17.49 7.01 16.55
C TYR A 575 18.58 7.76 17.34
N ARG A 576 19.40 7.05 18.11
CA ARG A 576 20.51 7.62 18.87
C ARG A 576 21.53 8.24 17.94
N ARG A 577 22.00 7.49 16.94
CA ARG A 577 22.98 7.95 15.96
C ARG A 577 22.50 9.22 15.22
N THR A 578 21.23 9.29 14.83
CA THR A 578 20.69 10.46 14.13
C THR A 578 20.62 11.69 15.02
N ARG A 579 20.17 11.57 16.27
CA ARG A 579 20.08 12.73 17.16
C ARG A 579 21.43 13.26 17.64
N GLU A 580 22.50 12.45 17.57
CA GLU A 580 23.87 12.82 17.93
C GLU A 580 24.62 13.55 16.80
N LEU A 581 24.04 13.62 15.60
CA LEU A 581 24.64 14.35 14.49
C LEU A 581 24.75 15.84 14.81
N ARG A 582 25.90 16.42 14.46
CA ARG A 582 26.13 17.85 14.63
C ARG A 582 25.07 18.66 13.89
N GLY A 583 24.46 19.65 14.57
CA GLY A 583 23.44 20.52 14.01
C GLY A 583 22.01 19.95 14.08
N ILE A 584 21.83 18.71 14.52
CA ILE A 584 20.52 18.14 14.81
C ILE A 584 20.15 18.46 16.25
N LYS A 585 19.03 19.16 16.45
CA LYS A 585 18.50 19.54 17.74
C LYS A 585 17.47 18.53 18.26
N LYS A 586 16.70 17.93 17.35
CA LYS A 586 15.64 16.99 17.69
C LYS A 586 15.32 16.05 16.53
N VAL A 587 15.04 14.80 16.86
CA VAL A 587 14.47 13.80 15.96
C VAL A 587 13.12 13.40 16.53
N LEU A 588 12.04 13.67 15.80
CA LEU A 588 10.69 13.31 16.20
C LEU A 588 10.24 12.04 15.47
N ILE A 589 9.28 11.34 16.08
CA ILE A 589 8.56 10.22 15.50
C ILE A 589 7.09 10.63 15.46
N ALA A 590 6.61 10.95 14.26
CA ALA A 590 5.24 11.34 13.99
C ALA A 590 4.43 10.23 13.30
N SER A 591 5.11 9.28 12.69
CA SER A 591 4.51 8.06 12.12
C SER A 591 3.81 7.22 13.19
N GLY A 592 2.71 6.55 12.81
CA GLY A 592 2.01 5.62 13.69
C GLY A 592 2.89 4.44 14.09
N LEU A 593 2.70 3.92 15.29
CA LEU A 593 3.42 2.74 15.78
C LEU A 593 2.47 1.62 16.20
N ARG A 594 2.99 0.40 16.19
CA ARG A 594 2.32 -0.78 16.76
C ARG A 594 2.69 -0.89 18.23
N TYR A 595 1.73 -0.55 19.10
CA TYR A 595 1.93 -0.58 20.55
C TYR A 595 2.08 -2.00 21.12
N ASP A 596 1.45 -2.99 20.46
CA ASP A 596 1.63 -4.40 20.78
C ASP A 596 3.09 -4.86 20.61
N LEU A 597 3.75 -4.48 19.51
CA LEU A 597 5.19 -4.72 19.32
C LEU A 597 6.04 -3.90 20.29
N ALA A 598 5.65 -2.65 20.56
CA ALA A 598 6.38 -1.81 21.50
C ALA A 598 6.35 -2.37 22.94
N ASN A 599 5.27 -3.04 23.33
CA ASN A 599 5.13 -3.72 24.62
C ASN A 599 6.16 -4.84 24.84
N GLU A 600 6.71 -5.39 23.76
CA GLU A 600 7.78 -6.42 23.83
C GLU A 600 9.19 -5.80 23.99
N SER A 601 9.30 -4.46 23.94
CA SER A 601 10.59 -3.75 24.03
C SER A 601 10.45 -2.49 24.90
N PRO A 602 10.46 -2.63 26.24
CA PRO A 602 10.38 -1.49 27.16
C PRO A 602 11.51 -0.46 26.93
N GLU A 603 12.72 -0.91 26.54
CA GLU A 603 13.81 -0.01 26.18
C GLU A 603 13.46 0.90 25.01
N TYR A 604 12.79 0.37 23.98
CA TYR A 604 12.31 1.16 22.85
C TYR A 604 11.31 2.23 23.31
N VAL A 605 10.34 1.86 24.16
CA VAL A 605 9.34 2.82 24.67
C VAL A 605 10.02 3.91 25.50
N LYS A 606 11.02 3.55 26.32
CA LYS A 606 11.80 4.51 27.10
C LYS A 606 12.56 5.48 26.20
N GLU A 607 13.29 5.00 25.19
CA GLU A 607 14.01 5.84 24.23
C GLU A 607 13.04 6.79 23.48
N LEU A 608 11.91 6.24 23.00
CA LEU A 608 10.88 7.00 22.30
C LEU A 608 10.36 8.16 23.15
N VAL A 609 9.94 7.89 24.38
CA VAL A 609 9.37 8.87 25.32
C VAL A 609 10.41 9.91 25.72
N GLN A 610 11.62 9.47 26.05
CA GLN A 610 12.65 10.38 26.53
C GLN A 610 13.17 11.33 25.45
N HIS A 611 13.20 10.91 24.16
CA HIS A 611 13.92 11.67 23.14
C HIS A 611 13.09 12.05 21.91
N HIS A 612 12.04 11.30 21.55
CA HIS A 612 11.43 11.38 20.22
C HIS A 612 9.96 11.86 20.21
N VAL A 613 9.34 12.05 21.37
CA VAL A 613 7.98 12.59 21.49
C VAL A 613 8.03 14.09 21.74
N GLY A 614 7.31 14.84 20.90
CA GLY A 614 7.23 16.31 20.94
C GLY A 614 6.15 16.87 21.85
N GLY A 615 5.64 16.10 22.81
CA GLY A 615 4.52 16.44 23.70
C GLY A 615 3.29 15.59 23.45
N TYR A 616 3.03 15.21 22.21
CA TYR A 616 1.91 14.34 21.82
C TYR A 616 2.42 13.15 21.02
N LEU A 617 1.91 11.96 21.33
CA LEU A 617 2.13 10.75 20.55
C LEU A 617 0.79 10.22 20.03
N LYS A 618 0.67 10.11 18.71
CA LYS A 618 -0.49 9.52 18.05
C LYS A 618 -0.42 8.01 18.15
N ILE A 619 -1.53 7.39 18.54
CA ILE A 619 -1.63 5.93 18.67
C ILE A 619 -3.01 5.47 18.24
N ALA A 620 -3.09 4.27 17.66
CA ALA A 620 -4.29 3.82 16.97
C ALA A 620 -4.84 2.50 17.57
N PRO A 621 -5.52 2.53 18.72
CA PRO A 621 -6.25 1.36 19.22
C PRO A 621 -7.45 0.98 18.33
N GLU A 622 -8.05 1.93 17.62
CA GLU A 622 -9.15 1.85 16.66
C GLU A 622 -10.51 1.55 17.30
N HIS A 623 -10.58 0.71 18.32
CA HIS A 623 -11.78 0.38 19.12
C HIS A 623 -11.40 -0.14 20.50
N THR A 624 -12.39 -0.32 21.39
CA THR A 624 -12.22 -0.94 22.72
C THR A 624 -12.79 -2.35 22.80
N GLU A 625 -13.82 -2.63 21.99
CA GLU A 625 -14.58 -3.88 22.07
C GLU A 625 -13.91 -4.98 21.22
N ALA A 626 -13.91 -6.22 21.76
CA ALA A 626 -13.25 -7.36 21.11
C ALA A 626 -13.87 -7.74 19.75
N GLY A 627 -15.17 -7.56 19.60
CA GLY A 627 -15.91 -7.81 18.36
C GLY A 627 -15.35 -7.01 17.19
N PRO A 628 -15.44 -5.68 17.22
CA PRO A 628 -14.85 -4.80 16.21
C PRO A 628 -13.34 -5.01 16.02
N LEU A 629 -12.55 -5.11 17.10
CA LEU A 629 -11.10 -5.31 17.02
C LEU A 629 -10.73 -6.59 16.28
N SER A 630 -11.53 -7.68 16.46
CA SER A 630 -11.32 -8.93 15.73
C SER A 630 -11.53 -8.78 14.23
N LYS A 631 -12.50 -7.98 13.80
CA LYS A 631 -12.75 -7.69 12.38
C LYS A 631 -11.71 -6.76 11.78
N MET A 632 -11.11 -5.91 12.62
CA MET A 632 -10.01 -5.01 12.23
C MET A 632 -8.65 -5.71 12.18
N MET A 633 -8.51 -6.93 12.72
CA MET A 633 -7.23 -7.59 12.99
C MET A 633 -6.30 -6.73 13.85
N LYS A 634 -6.88 -6.15 14.92
CA LYS A 634 -6.17 -5.34 15.93
C LYS A 634 -6.07 -6.09 17.25
N PRO A 635 -5.02 -5.86 18.05
CA PRO A 635 -4.92 -6.45 19.38
C PRO A 635 -6.03 -5.93 20.30
N THR A 636 -6.30 -6.66 21.38
CA THR A 636 -7.26 -6.24 22.40
C THR A 636 -6.83 -4.95 23.09
N ILE A 637 -7.80 -4.21 23.67
CA ILE A 637 -7.54 -2.92 24.32
C ILE A 637 -6.53 -3.02 25.47
N GLY A 638 -6.43 -4.16 26.15
CA GLY A 638 -5.45 -4.39 27.21
C GLY A 638 -3.99 -4.20 26.77
N ASN A 639 -3.68 -4.44 25.48
CA ASN A 639 -2.34 -4.10 24.94
C ASN A 639 -2.10 -2.59 24.90
N TYR A 640 -3.14 -1.81 24.61
CA TYR A 640 -3.07 -0.35 24.66
C TYR A 640 -2.89 0.13 26.11
N ASP A 641 -3.63 -0.44 27.06
CA ASP A 641 -3.54 -0.04 28.46
C ASP A 641 -2.12 -0.34 29.03
N LYS A 642 -1.51 -1.48 28.68
CA LYS A 642 -0.13 -1.79 29.02
C LYS A 642 0.85 -0.76 28.45
N PHE A 643 0.69 -0.40 27.17
CA PHE A 643 1.53 0.61 26.53
C PHE A 643 1.35 1.99 27.20
N LYS A 644 0.12 2.37 27.49
CA LYS A 644 -0.22 3.64 28.16
C LYS A 644 0.49 3.74 29.52
N GLN A 645 0.44 2.68 30.32
CA GLN A 645 1.13 2.64 31.63
C GLN A 645 2.64 2.88 31.48
N MET A 646 3.30 2.19 30.54
CA MET A 646 4.74 2.40 30.29
C MET A 646 5.03 3.81 29.78
N PHE A 647 4.17 4.35 28.91
CA PHE A 647 4.32 5.71 28.38
C PHE A 647 4.21 6.76 29.49
N GLU A 648 3.24 6.63 30.38
CA GLU A 648 3.02 7.55 31.52
C GLU A 648 4.19 7.44 32.53
N GLN A 649 4.62 6.22 32.85
CA GLN A 649 5.76 5.97 33.73
C GLN A 649 7.04 6.63 33.17
N TYR A 650 7.41 6.35 31.92
CA TYR A 650 8.65 6.89 31.34
C TYR A 650 8.57 8.40 31.08
N SER A 651 7.36 8.96 30.86
CA SER A 651 7.16 10.41 30.79
C SER A 651 7.45 11.06 32.15
N ALA A 652 6.96 10.46 33.24
CA ALA A 652 7.21 10.94 34.60
C ALA A 652 8.72 10.82 34.97
N GLU A 653 9.35 9.67 34.66
CA GLU A 653 10.80 9.48 34.86
C GLU A 653 11.63 10.53 34.08
N ALA A 654 11.18 10.93 32.90
CA ALA A 654 11.84 11.95 32.07
C ALA A 654 11.51 13.40 32.50
N GLY A 655 10.64 13.59 33.49
CA GLY A 655 10.17 14.93 33.90
C GLY A 655 9.38 15.66 32.81
N LYS A 656 8.73 14.93 31.90
CA LYS A 656 8.03 15.49 30.74
C LYS A 656 6.51 15.37 30.85
N LYS A 657 5.83 16.43 30.49
CA LYS A 657 4.37 16.41 30.33
C LYS A 657 4.03 16.03 28.90
N GLN A 658 3.66 14.78 28.68
CA GLN A 658 3.36 14.21 27.37
C GLN A 658 2.01 13.51 27.41
N PHE A 659 1.33 13.43 26.22
CA PHE A 659 -0.02 12.88 26.10
C PHE A 659 -0.13 11.93 24.92
N LEU A 660 -0.90 10.85 25.11
CA LEU A 660 -1.34 9.99 24.03
C LEU A 660 -2.58 10.59 23.36
N ILE A 661 -2.61 10.56 22.03
CA ILE A 661 -3.77 10.90 21.22
C ILE A 661 -4.27 9.61 20.56
N PRO A 662 -5.29 8.94 21.15
CA PRO A 662 -5.81 7.71 20.59
C PRO A 662 -6.75 8.00 19.41
N TYR A 663 -6.57 7.22 18.33
CA TYR A 663 -7.47 7.23 17.17
C TYR A 663 -8.45 6.06 17.23
N PHE A 664 -9.72 6.34 16.88
CA PHE A 664 -10.79 5.36 16.83
C PHE A 664 -11.56 5.48 15.51
N ILE A 665 -12.06 4.35 15.02
CA ILE A 665 -12.82 4.27 13.76
C ILE A 665 -14.30 4.02 14.08
N ALA A 666 -15.16 4.96 13.69
CA ALA A 666 -16.61 4.80 13.74
C ALA A 666 -17.11 3.95 12.55
N ALA A 667 -18.16 3.19 12.76
CA ALA A 667 -18.89 2.46 11.72
C ALA A 667 -18.05 1.47 10.90
N HIS A 668 -17.01 0.87 11.49
CA HIS A 668 -16.30 -0.24 10.86
C HIS A 668 -17.25 -1.46 10.75
N PRO A 669 -17.17 -2.28 9.70
CA PRO A 669 -17.91 -3.53 9.64
C PRO A 669 -17.71 -4.39 10.90
N GLY A 670 -18.81 -4.90 11.46
CA GLY A 670 -18.80 -5.64 12.72
C GLY A 670 -18.80 -4.76 13.99
N THR A 671 -19.16 -3.49 13.86
CA THR A 671 -19.37 -2.58 15.00
C THR A 671 -20.86 -2.29 15.18
N SER A 672 -21.42 -2.64 16.32
CA SER A 672 -22.81 -2.33 16.69
C SER A 672 -22.97 -0.95 17.33
N ASP A 673 -24.21 -0.49 17.51
CA ASP A 673 -24.51 0.73 18.25
C ASP A 673 -24.08 0.59 19.73
N GLU A 674 -24.18 -0.63 20.30
CA GLU A 674 -23.73 -0.92 21.67
C GLU A 674 -22.21 -0.87 21.81
N ASP A 675 -21.45 -1.40 20.84
CA ASP A 675 -19.99 -1.29 20.83
C ASP A 675 -19.56 0.17 20.87
N MET A 676 -20.23 1.03 20.09
CA MET A 676 -19.90 2.47 20.05
C MET A 676 -20.29 3.18 21.35
N MET A 677 -21.39 2.78 21.98
CA MET A 677 -21.77 3.29 23.31
C MET A 677 -20.73 2.89 24.36
N ASN A 678 -20.28 1.63 24.36
CA ASN A 678 -19.24 1.16 25.27
C ASN A 678 -17.93 1.90 25.09
N LEU A 679 -17.53 2.13 23.82
CA LEU A 679 -16.37 2.95 23.49
C LEU A 679 -16.53 4.38 24.02
N ALA A 680 -17.71 5.01 23.88
CA ALA A 680 -17.96 6.34 24.42
C ALA A 680 -17.83 6.40 25.95
N LEU A 681 -18.34 5.38 26.66
CA LEU A 681 -18.19 5.21 28.10
C LEU A 681 -16.71 5.04 28.50
N TRP A 682 -15.94 4.27 27.72
CA TRP A 682 -14.52 4.11 27.96
C TRP A 682 -13.77 5.45 27.76
N LEU A 683 -14.08 6.21 26.70
CA LEU A 683 -13.53 7.54 26.45
C LEU A 683 -13.80 8.48 27.63
N LYS A 684 -15.04 8.50 28.12
CA LYS A 684 -15.43 9.34 29.26
C LYS A 684 -14.69 8.96 30.55
N ARG A 685 -14.60 7.67 30.87
CA ARG A 685 -13.89 7.17 32.06
C ARG A 685 -12.39 7.51 32.02
N ASN A 686 -11.79 7.52 30.84
CA ASN A 686 -10.37 7.85 30.63
C ASN A 686 -10.13 9.37 30.39
N GLY A 687 -11.17 10.21 30.45
CA GLY A 687 -11.04 11.65 30.27
C GLY A 687 -10.71 12.10 28.84
N PHE A 688 -10.87 11.21 27.84
CA PHE A 688 -10.59 11.53 26.44
C PHE A 688 -11.76 12.26 25.79
N ARG A 689 -11.44 13.35 25.08
CA ARG A 689 -12.37 14.11 24.24
C ARG A 689 -11.81 14.14 22.83
N ALA A 690 -12.43 13.37 21.92
CA ALA A 690 -11.96 13.28 20.54
C ALA A 690 -12.44 14.50 19.74
N ASP A 691 -11.52 15.36 19.34
CA ASP A 691 -11.83 16.50 18.47
C ASP A 691 -12.00 16.07 17.01
N GLN A 692 -11.18 15.13 16.55
CA GLN A 692 -11.27 14.54 15.23
C GLN A 692 -11.76 13.10 15.34
N VAL A 693 -12.81 12.78 14.58
CA VAL A 693 -13.36 11.42 14.49
C VAL A 693 -13.34 10.94 13.06
N GLN A 694 -12.89 9.69 12.88
CA GLN A 694 -12.85 9.04 11.59
C GLN A 694 -13.98 8.02 11.50
N ALA A 695 -14.73 8.03 10.40
CA ALA A 695 -15.62 6.94 10.05
C ALA A 695 -14.90 5.99 9.08
N PHE A 696 -15.22 4.71 9.18
CA PHE A 696 -14.73 3.73 8.23
C PHE A 696 -14.96 4.18 6.79
N TYR A 697 -13.92 4.10 6.00
CA TYR A 697 -13.90 4.48 4.61
C TYR A 697 -13.58 3.25 3.75
N PRO A 698 -14.56 2.69 3.02
CA PRO A 698 -14.33 1.51 2.21
C PRO A 698 -13.33 1.77 1.07
N SER A 699 -12.06 1.51 1.35
CA SER A 699 -11.00 1.58 0.34
C SER A 699 -11.08 0.37 -0.59
N PRO A 700 -10.92 0.49 -1.89
CA PRO A 700 -10.91 -0.66 -2.79
C PRO A 700 -9.89 -1.71 -2.35
N MET A 701 -10.20 -2.98 -2.55
CA MET A 701 -9.39 -4.16 -2.23
C MET A 701 -9.15 -4.43 -0.74
N ALA A 702 -9.37 -3.49 0.17
CA ALA A 702 -9.25 -3.76 1.60
C ALA A 702 -10.26 -4.83 2.06
N THR A 703 -9.84 -5.75 2.93
CA THR A 703 -10.68 -6.85 3.44
C THR A 703 -11.95 -6.34 4.13
N ALA A 704 -11.86 -5.24 4.89
CA ALA A 704 -13.03 -4.62 5.52
C ALA A 704 -14.03 -4.07 4.49
N THR A 705 -13.56 -3.66 3.30
CA THR A 705 -14.45 -3.26 2.19
C THR A 705 -15.22 -4.46 1.64
N THR A 706 -14.59 -5.62 1.62
CA THR A 706 -15.27 -6.88 1.29
C THR A 706 -16.37 -7.18 2.31
N MET A 707 -16.07 -7.08 3.62
CA MET A 707 -17.10 -7.22 4.67
C MET A 707 -18.22 -6.20 4.49
N TYR A 708 -17.89 -4.95 4.18
CA TYR A 708 -18.86 -3.87 3.97
C TYR A 708 -19.83 -4.15 2.81
N HIS A 709 -19.30 -4.68 1.70
CA HIS A 709 -20.12 -5.00 0.53
C HIS A 709 -20.92 -6.29 0.71
N SER A 710 -20.23 -7.39 1.05
CA SER A 710 -20.80 -8.74 1.08
C SER A 710 -21.53 -9.10 2.38
N ARG A 711 -21.27 -8.39 3.49
CA ARG A 711 -21.66 -8.75 4.86
C ARG A 711 -21.09 -10.09 5.35
N ILE A 712 -20.03 -10.57 4.71
CA ILE A 712 -19.35 -11.84 5.06
C ILE A 712 -17.95 -11.50 5.57
N ASN A 713 -17.49 -12.21 6.61
CA ASN A 713 -16.12 -12.12 7.08
C ASN A 713 -15.21 -13.09 6.29
N PRO A 714 -14.41 -12.64 5.31
CA PRO A 714 -13.59 -13.53 4.52
C PRO A 714 -12.38 -14.08 5.30
N LEU A 715 -12.08 -13.55 6.48
CA LEU A 715 -10.99 -14.04 7.32
C LEU A 715 -11.29 -15.43 7.91
N LYS A 716 -12.56 -15.76 8.14
CA LYS A 716 -13.01 -17.03 8.73
C LYS A 716 -13.52 -18.06 7.70
N GLY A 717 -13.36 -17.77 6.43
CA GLY A 717 -13.91 -18.57 5.35
C GLY A 717 -15.20 -18.01 4.79
N VAL A 718 -15.49 -18.39 3.56
CA VAL A 718 -16.66 -17.94 2.81
C VAL A 718 -17.54 -19.15 2.55
N HIS A 719 -18.81 -19.09 2.95
CA HIS A 719 -19.78 -20.19 2.82
C HIS A 719 -21.06 -19.71 2.15
N ARG A 720 -21.64 -20.56 1.28
CA ARG A 720 -22.94 -20.30 0.65
C ARG A 720 -24.12 -20.70 1.53
N ASP A 721 -23.93 -21.65 2.44
CA ASP A 721 -24.95 -22.28 3.25
C ASP A 721 -25.25 -21.57 4.59
N GLY A 722 -24.80 -20.34 4.72
CA GLY A 722 -25.02 -19.54 5.94
C GLY A 722 -24.12 -19.90 7.12
N ARG A 723 -23.23 -20.91 7.02
CA ARG A 723 -22.27 -21.25 8.07
C ARG A 723 -21.14 -20.22 8.21
N GLY A 724 -20.98 -19.33 7.23
CA GLY A 724 -20.00 -18.23 7.30
C GLY A 724 -20.40 -17.19 8.34
N GLU A 725 -19.40 -16.49 8.90
CA GLU A 725 -19.66 -15.40 9.82
C GLU A 725 -20.24 -14.20 9.07
N THR A 726 -21.51 -13.87 9.39
CA THR A 726 -22.11 -12.61 8.93
C THR A 726 -21.61 -11.43 9.74
N VAL A 727 -21.40 -10.31 9.06
CA VAL A 727 -20.88 -9.07 9.65
C VAL A 727 -21.94 -7.99 9.58
N GLU A 728 -22.26 -7.38 10.72
CA GLU A 728 -23.10 -6.17 10.73
C GLU A 728 -22.41 -5.04 10.01
N VAL A 729 -23.15 -4.33 9.16
CA VAL A 729 -22.61 -3.21 8.36
C VAL A 729 -23.49 -2.00 8.53
N ILE A 730 -22.88 -0.91 8.97
CA ILE A 730 -23.54 0.37 9.15
C ILE A 730 -23.59 1.10 7.80
N LYS A 731 -24.71 0.96 7.11
CA LYS A 731 -25.04 1.72 5.89
C LYS A 731 -26.02 2.85 6.23
N GLY A 732 -25.96 3.93 5.46
CA GLY A 732 -26.83 5.09 5.65
C GLY A 732 -26.25 6.15 6.59
N GLU A 733 -26.57 7.42 6.29
CA GLU A 733 -25.98 8.59 6.95
C GLU A 733 -26.37 8.66 8.43
N LYS A 734 -27.64 8.36 8.78
CA LYS A 734 -28.17 8.49 10.14
C LYS A 734 -27.39 7.65 11.16
N ARG A 735 -27.18 6.34 10.90
CA ARG A 735 -26.43 5.46 11.82
C ARG A 735 -24.93 5.80 11.83
N ARG A 736 -24.34 6.13 10.69
CA ARG A 736 -22.93 6.58 10.64
C ARG A 736 -22.73 7.87 11.44
N ARG A 737 -23.70 8.81 11.38
CA ARG A 737 -23.70 10.03 12.21
C ARG A 737 -23.81 9.70 13.69
N LEU A 738 -24.66 8.73 14.07
CA LEU A 738 -24.78 8.27 15.45
C LEU A 738 -23.44 7.71 15.96
N HIS A 739 -22.78 6.84 15.22
CA HIS A 739 -21.47 6.29 15.61
C HIS A 739 -20.41 7.40 15.82
N LYS A 740 -20.39 8.41 14.95
CA LYS A 740 -19.52 9.58 15.15
C LYS A 740 -19.92 10.42 16.37
N ALA A 741 -21.22 10.54 16.65
CA ALA A 741 -21.71 11.25 17.82
C ALA A 741 -21.26 10.57 19.13
N PHE A 742 -21.24 9.25 19.21
CA PHE A 742 -20.69 8.52 20.36
C PHE A 742 -19.20 8.84 20.60
N LEU A 743 -18.39 8.94 19.55
CA LEU A 743 -16.98 9.35 19.69
C LEU A 743 -16.84 10.80 20.20
N ARG A 744 -17.79 11.67 19.83
CA ARG A 744 -17.85 13.07 20.28
C ARG A 744 -18.94 13.29 21.32
N TYR A 745 -19.07 12.38 22.29
CA TYR A 745 -20.08 12.44 23.35
C TYR A 745 -20.06 13.74 24.15
N HIS A 746 -18.93 14.44 24.20
CA HIS A 746 -18.72 15.69 24.91
C HIS A 746 -19.26 16.92 24.17
N ASP A 747 -19.54 16.80 22.85
CA ASP A 747 -20.05 17.89 22.02
C ASP A 747 -21.57 18.04 22.20
N PRO A 748 -22.07 19.20 22.70
CA PRO A 748 -23.50 19.43 22.92
C PRO A 748 -24.36 19.22 21.68
N ASN A 749 -23.83 19.49 20.49
CA ASN A 749 -24.55 19.33 19.23
C ASN A 749 -24.94 17.85 18.94
N ASN A 750 -24.26 16.89 19.57
CA ASN A 750 -24.53 15.47 19.45
C ASN A 750 -25.54 14.94 20.49
N TRP A 751 -25.81 15.68 21.59
CA TRP A 751 -26.62 15.17 22.70
C TRP A 751 -28.06 14.83 22.35
N PRO A 752 -28.78 15.58 21.48
CA PRO A 752 -30.14 15.15 21.06
C PRO A 752 -30.13 13.74 20.42
N VAL A 753 -29.25 13.51 19.43
CA VAL A 753 -29.14 12.21 18.76
C VAL A 753 -28.75 11.11 19.71
N LEU A 754 -27.83 11.39 20.65
CA LEU A 754 -27.40 10.41 21.66
C LEU A 754 -28.49 10.11 22.68
N ARG A 755 -29.30 11.07 23.12
CA ARG A 755 -30.44 10.81 24.00
C ARG A 755 -31.47 9.90 23.36
N ASP A 756 -31.82 10.16 22.11
CA ASP A 756 -32.78 9.33 21.37
C ASP A 756 -32.25 7.91 21.19
N ALA A 757 -30.97 7.78 20.83
CA ALA A 757 -30.34 6.46 20.67
C ALA A 757 -30.28 5.69 22.01
N LEU A 758 -29.84 6.34 23.11
CA LEU A 758 -29.77 5.70 24.42
C LEU A 758 -31.14 5.26 24.93
N LYS A 759 -32.21 6.04 24.70
CA LYS A 759 -33.59 5.64 25.00
C LYS A 759 -34.00 4.41 24.17
N ALA A 760 -33.74 4.43 22.85
CA ALA A 760 -34.04 3.30 21.96
C ALA A 760 -33.29 2.02 22.33
N MET A 761 -32.08 2.14 22.87
CA MET A 761 -31.25 1.04 23.35
C MET A 761 -31.62 0.58 24.78
N GLY A 762 -32.62 1.18 25.42
CA GLY A 762 -33.01 0.88 26.82
C GLY A 762 -31.99 1.36 27.85
N ARG A 763 -31.10 2.32 27.47
CA ARG A 763 -30.01 2.82 28.31
C ARG A 763 -30.25 4.26 28.78
N SER A 764 -31.49 4.57 29.18
CA SER A 764 -31.84 5.87 29.77
C SER A 764 -31.09 6.16 31.07
N ASP A 765 -30.56 5.13 31.74
CA ASP A 765 -29.64 5.19 32.87
C ASP A 765 -28.36 6.00 32.59
N LEU A 766 -27.98 6.15 31.35
CA LEU A 766 -26.79 6.90 30.91
C LEU A 766 -27.09 8.38 30.63
N ILE A 767 -28.33 8.83 30.82
CA ILE A 767 -28.75 10.24 30.63
C ILE A 767 -28.90 10.91 31.99
N GLY A 768 -28.10 11.90 32.26
CA GLY A 768 -28.12 12.63 33.54
C GLY A 768 -26.89 13.49 33.78
N ASN A 769 -26.88 14.24 34.89
CA ASN A 769 -25.83 15.22 35.20
C ASN A 769 -24.70 14.63 36.10
N GLY A 770 -24.83 13.40 36.58
CA GLY A 770 -23.81 12.72 37.39
C GLY A 770 -22.62 12.21 36.57
N LYS A 771 -21.51 11.92 37.25
CA LYS A 771 -20.27 11.40 36.61
C LYS A 771 -20.46 10.05 35.90
N GLN A 772 -21.42 9.23 36.35
CA GLN A 772 -21.76 7.94 35.79
C GLN A 772 -22.52 8.02 34.46
N HIS A 773 -23.25 9.14 34.20
CA HIS A 773 -24.03 9.30 32.97
C HIS A 773 -23.13 9.67 31.80
N LEU A 774 -23.47 9.32 30.58
CA LEU A 774 -22.72 9.65 29.38
C LEU A 774 -22.96 11.11 28.96
N ILE A 775 -24.22 11.53 28.92
CA ILE A 775 -24.66 12.87 28.47
C ILE A 775 -25.72 13.46 29.44
N PRO A 776 -25.88 14.79 29.49
CA PRO A 776 -26.85 15.44 30.36
C PRO A 776 -28.31 15.32 29.88
N HIS A 777 -29.26 15.57 30.80
CA HIS A 777 -30.69 15.61 30.47
C HIS A 777 -31.05 16.75 29.53
N HIS A 778 -30.46 17.91 29.74
CA HIS A 778 -30.82 19.14 29.05
C HIS A 778 -29.73 19.57 28.07
N GLN A 779 -30.17 20.36 27.09
CA GLN A 779 -29.25 21.08 26.19
C GLN A 779 -28.79 22.35 26.92
N PRO A 780 -27.49 22.74 26.83
CA PRO A 780 -27.02 23.99 27.43
C PRO A 780 -27.62 25.20 26.77
#